data_088dd83a041efdabac7054b625221eb1
#
_entry.id   088dd83a041efdabac7054b625221eb1
#
_cell.length_a   1.000
_cell.length_b   1.000
_cell.length_c   1.000
_cell.angle_alpha   90.00
_cell.angle_beta   90.00
_cell.angle_gamma   90.00
#
_symmetry.space_group_name_H-M   'P 1'
#
loop_
_entity.id
_entity.type
_entity.pdbx_description
1 polymer ?
#
loop_
_entity_poly.entity_id
_entity_poly.type
_entity_poly.pdbx_seq_one_letter_code
_entity_poly.pdbx_strand_id
1 'polypeptide(L)'
;MVTTRSSARRTPSAELPLLDGHASGNGHANGNGHANGYTSVNGTSKKRHSNTNGVNGRDDEHDSKRQKVAEPVDRTRWRMKADDGRHTWHYLDDKEAAEKWPQSYADKWYMGLPLNLPALDPPKAPSDAVRNGLTFFEHLQLPTGHWGCEYGGPTFLLPGYAITWYATKQHIPEIYKKEIKNYLFARAHPEDGGWGLHIEGESTVLGTSLNYIALRIMGVEPDHPVMTKARATLHKLGGATHAPHWAKFWMAVLGVCKYDIVNPAPPELWLLPDWVPIHPWRWWVHIRQVFLSMSYITSKRWSCEEDDLIRSLRNEVFVEPWESIDWNGNRNSICEKDNYHPKTWLLSTANWVLATIWNPYLRPNYIKNKAEACVSNLIDMEMANTDFACLAPVNQPMSLVCCYIRDGPDSYTVRRLRERMEDGIFVNADGMMVCGTNGVQSWDTAFAIQAVVSSGLANDPRWRPMMEKALEFLDNQQIREDVKDMDKCYRHPRKGAWAFSTKVQGYAVSDCVSEALKSVILLQKEASGYPQRLDDRRIFDAVDTLLTYQDPKTGGCASYERPRGGQWMEMLNAAEIFGNIMVEYLYPECTTAAVTTLKLFQKHWPDYRAKEVSTFIERAVRWIKTAQYDHGGWYGSWAICFTYATMFGLESLATIGETYENSESARRGCEFLVSKQREDGGWSEHYQSCEEMRYVEHPSGSQVVMTAWALIGLMLAKYPDVERLRRGVAFIAGRQQPDGEWKQEAVEGVFNKSCCIGYPNYKFTFTIKALGMFAQRYPDVKL
;
A
#
# COMPACT_ATOMS: atom_id res chain seq x y z
N MET A 1 -59.62 10.19 17.93
CA MET A 1 -60.00 11.51 18.47
C MET A 1 -58.67 12.16 18.89
N VAL A 2 -58.16 13.14 18.31
CA VAL A 2 -58.46 14.42 17.77
C VAL A 2 -57.44 14.76 16.68
N THR A 3 -57.92 15.16 15.55
CA THR A 3 -57.25 15.81 14.41
C THR A 3 -56.76 17.20 14.77
N THR A 4 -55.65 17.64 14.16
CA THR A 4 -55.53 18.96 13.48
C THR A 4 -54.18 19.03 12.73
N ARG A 5 -54.26 19.13 11.53
CA ARG A 5 -53.98 19.97 10.36
C ARG A 5 -52.95 21.09 10.54
N SER A 6 -52.07 21.11 9.51
CA SER A 6 -51.65 22.27 8.71
C SER A 6 -50.39 22.96 9.19
N SER A 7 -49.43 23.30 8.38
CA SER A 7 -49.44 23.89 7.03
C SER A 7 -48.04 23.92 6.45
N ALA A 8 -47.95 23.77 5.15
CA ALA A 8 -46.74 23.93 4.36
C ALA A 8 -46.26 25.40 4.36
N ARG A 9 -44.95 25.60 4.52
CA ARG A 9 -44.27 26.80 3.96
C ARG A 9 -43.06 26.34 3.19
N ARG A 10 -43.10 26.56 1.89
CA ARG A 10 -41.95 26.55 0.98
C ARG A 10 -41.10 27.76 1.29
N THR A 11 -39.79 27.58 1.35
CA THR A 11 -38.82 28.64 1.11
C THR A 11 -37.64 28.07 0.31
N PRO A 12 -36.91 28.87 -0.48
CA PRO A 12 -36.32 28.42 -1.75
C PRO A 12 -34.89 27.94 -1.59
N SER A 13 -34.50 27.14 -2.57
CA SER A 13 -33.12 26.71 -2.86
C SER A 13 -32.15 27.89 -2.95
N ALA A 14 -31.09 27.85 -2.15
CA ALA A 14 -29.90 28.69 -2.34
C ALA A 14 -28.84 27.87 -3.07
N GLU A 15 -28.60 28.24 -4.30
CA GLU A 15 -27.44 27.84 -5.08
C GLU A 15 -26.19 28.47 -4.45
N LEU A 16 -25.15 27.68 -4.27
CA LEU A 16 -23.80 28.17 -3.93
C LEU A 16 -22.97 28.20 -5.22
N PRO A 17 -22.21 29.28 -5.46
CA PRO A 17 -21.51 29.50 -6.72
C PRO A 17 -20.21 28.69 -6.82
N LEU A 18 -19.99 28.21 -8.03
CA LEU A 18 -18.70 27.72 -8.53
C LEU A 18 -17.69 28.87 -8.55
N LEU A 19 -16.53 28.68 -7.97
CA LEU A 19 -15.39 29.57 -8.09
C LEU A 19 -14.57 29.17 -9.32
N ASP A 20 -14.81 29.85 -10.41
CA ASP A 20 -13.89 29.94 -11.56
C ASP A 20 -12.81 30.96 -11.22
N GLY A 21 -11.57 30.53 -11.25
CA GLY A 21 -10.38 31.38 -11.10
C GLY A 21 -9.59 31.48 -12.40
N HIS A 22 -10.03 32.34 -13.32
CA HIS A 22 -9.16 32.81 -14.40
C HIS A 22 -8.27 33.93 -13.89
N ALA A 23 -6.94 33.74 -13.99
CA ALA A 23 -5.97 34.82 -13.89
C ALA A 23 -5.43 35.13 -15.29
N SER A 24 -5.84 36.25 -15.84
CA SER A 24 -5.21 36.91 -16.99
C SER A 24 -4.16 37.88 -16.51
N GLY A 25 -2.97 37.85 -17.15
CA GLY A 25 -1.85 38.71 -16.83
C GLY A 25 -1.89 40.06 -17.48
N ASN A 26 -0.92 40.87 -17.10
CA ASN A 26 -0.16 41.92 -17.84
C ASN A 26 0.73 42.56 -16.79
N GLY A 27 2.02 42.53 -16.85
CA GLY A 27 2.96 43.08 -17.81
C GLY A 27 3.46 44.41 -17.33
N HIS A 28 4.72 44.51 -16.90
CA HIS A 28 5.64 45.56 -17.38
C HIS A 28 7.08 45.30 -16.89
N ALA A 29 7.96 45.50 -17.85
CA ALA A 29 9.40 45.31 -17.83
C ALA A 29 10.17 46.45 -17.15
N ASN A 30 11.39 46.11 -16.71
CA ASN A 30 12.68 46.84 -16.83
C ASN A 30 13.68 46.04 -16.02
N GLY A 31 14.74 45.50 -16.52
CA GLY A 31 15.78 45.99 -17.42
C GLY A 31 17.04 46.25 -16.60
N ASN A 32 18.00 45.32 -16.63
CA ASN A 32 19.39 45.60 -16.86
C ASN A 32 20.26 44.32 -16.76
N GLY A 33 21.01 44.13 -17.81
CA GLY A 33 21.81 43.05 -18.14
C GLY A 33 23.22 43.05 -17.52
N HIS A 34 23.82 41.86 -17.59
CA HIS A 34 25.24 41.73 -17.90
C HIS A 34 25.45 40.40 -18.64
N ALA A 35 25.96 40.57 -19.86
CA ALA A 35 26.42 39.49 -20.71
C ALA A 35 27.80 39.00 -20.24
N ASN A 36 28.02 37.70 -20.30
CA ASN A 36 29.33 37.16 -20.66
C ASN A 36 29.14 35.84 -21.42
N GLY A 37 29.57 35.90 -22.65
CA GLY A 37 29.57 34.84 -23.62
C GLY A 37 30.60 33.74 -23.35
N TYR A 38 30.32 32.55 -23.82
CA TYR A 38 31.32 31.62 -24.27
C TYR A 38 30.93 30.98 -25.60
N THR A 39 31.87 31.00 -26.45
CA THR A 39 31.99 30.64 -27.84
C THR A 39 31.60 29.20 -28.17
N SER A 40 30.94 29.10 -29.33
CA SER A 40 30.73 27.88 -30.09
C SER A 40 32.06 27.29 -30.65
N VAL A 41 32.22 25.96 -30.58
CA VAL A 41 33.14 25.24 -31.42
C VAL A 41 32.41 24.13 -32.16
N ASN A 42 32.39 24.26 -33.47
CA ASN A 42 31.98 23.25 -34.46
C ASN A 42 32.91 22.05 -34.43
N GLY A 43 32.35 20.85 -34.56
CA GLY A 43 33.18 19.62 -34.73
C GLY A 43 32.42 18.43 -35.23
N THR A 44 32.21 18.35 -36.54
CA THR A 44 32.19 17.16 -37.42
C THR A 44 31.45 15.89 -37.01
N SER A 45 30.46 15.58 -37.83
CA SER A 45 29.77 14.31 -37.99
C SER A 45 30.69 13.12 -38.27
N LYS A 46 30.54 12.03 -37.50
CA LYS A 46 30.89 10.68 -37.94
C LYS A 46 29.72 9.74 -37.69
N LYS A 47 29.17 9.25 -38.81
CA LYS A 47 28.24 8.09 -38.84
C LYS A 47 28.89 6.91 -38.12
N ARG A 48 28.17 6.31 -37.20
CA ARG A 48 28.46 4.95 -36.71
C ARG A 48 27.19 4.11 -36.77
N HIS A 49 27.36 2.93 -37.30
CA HIS A 49 26.38 1.89 -37.54
C HIS A 49 25.65 1.46 -36.25
N SER A 50 24.38 1.17 -36.45
CA SER A 50 23.52 0.45 -35.54
C SER A 50 24.13 -0.90 -35.13
N ASN A 51 24.36 -1.09 -33.83
CA ASN A 51 24.45 -2.42 -33.22
C ASN A 51 23.45 -2.46 -32.09
N THR A 52 22.41 -3.19 -32.34
CA THR A 52 21.43 -3.65 -31.37
C THR A 52 22.08 -4.71 -30.49
N ASN A 53 22.57 -4.31 -29.33
CA ASN A 53 22.85 -5.17 -28.16
C ASN A 53 23.38 -4.25 -27.06
N GLY A 54 22.57 -3.88 -26.07
CA GLY A 54 23.05 -3.00 -25.00
C GLY A 54 22.02 -2.68 -23.93
N VAL A 55 21.27 -3.67 -23.44
CA VAL A 55 20.39 -3.49 -22.25
C VAL A 55 20.93 -4.23 -21.02
N ASN A 56 21.94 -5.08 -21.15
CA ASN A 56 22.44 -5.91 -20.04
C ASN A 56 23.66 -5.36 -19.27
N GLY A 57 24.14 -4.15 -19.56
CA GLY A 57 25.39 -3.68 -18.97
C GLY A 57 25.28 -2.79 -17.73
N ARG A 58 24.09 -2.29 -17.39
CA ARG A 58 23.93 -1.43 -16.21
C ARG A 58 23.49 -2.19 -14.96
N ASP A 59 22.67 -3.23 -15.12
CA ASP A 59 22.18 -4.03 -13.99
C ASP A 59 23.30 -4.89 -13.38
N ASP A 60 24.20 -5.46 -14.19
CA ASP A 60 25.29 -6.31 -13.72
C ASP A 60 26.37 -5.53 -12.94
N GLU A 61 26.65 -4.26 -13.29
CA GLU A 61 27.63 -3.44 -12.56
C GLU A 61 27.06 -2.91 -11.25
N HIS A 62 25.75 -2.67 -11.19
CA HIS A 62 25.04 -2.26 -9.98
C HIS A 62 24.91 -3.40 -9.00
N ASP A 63 24.57 -4.61 -9.46
CA ASP A 63 24.51 -5.82 -8.65
C ASP A 63 25.89 -6.24 -8.14
N SER A 64 26.94 -6.08 -8.94
CA SER A 64 28.30 -6.40 -8.49
C SER A 64 28.82 -5.47 -7.38
N LYS A 65 28.35 -4.21 -7.32
CA LYS A 65 28.70 -3.28 -6.24
C LYS A 65 27.86 -3.52 -4.97
N ARG A 66 26.56 -3.94 -5.13
CA ARG A 66 25.69 -4.35 -4.02
C ARG A 66 26.23 -5.60 -3.30
N GLN A 67 26.70 -6.59 -4.04
CA GLN A 67 27.26 -7.83 -3.47
C GLN A 67 28.51 -7.65 -2.59
N LYS A 68 29.27 -6.55 -2.76
CA LYS A 68 30.50 -6.31 -1.99
C LYS A 68 30.27 -5.84 -0.54
N VAL A 69 29.06 -5.39 -0.19
CA VAL A 69 28.73 -4.85 1.14
C VAL A 69 27.85 -5.80 1.93
N ALA A 70 27.17 -6.75 1.27
CA ALA A 70 26.28 -7.70 1.91
C ALA A 70 27.03 -8.68 2.83
N GLU A 71 26.47 -8.92 4.01
CA GLU A 71 26.95 -9.99 4.90
C GLU A 71 26.55 -11.35 4.32
N PRO A 72 27.46 -12.34 4.31
CA PRO A 72 27.14 -13.65 3.77
C PRO A 72 26.09 -14.36 4.63
N VAL A 73 24.98 -14.76 3.99
CA VAL A 73 23.93 -15.57 4.58
C VAL A 73 23.63 -16.74 3.65
N ASP A 74 23.49 -17.92 4.22
CA ASP A 74 23.07 -19.12 3.48
C ASP A 74 21.54 -19.09 3.31
N ARG A 75 21.08 -18.53 2.19
CA ARG A 75 19.65 -18.41 1.87
C ARG A 75 18.95 -19.74 1.67
N THR A 76 19.68 -20.84 1.46
CA THR A 76 19.09 -22.18 1.35
C THR A 76 18.51 -22.67 2.68
N ARG A 77 18.78 -21.98 3.79
CA ARG A 77 18.33 -22.32 5.15
C ARG A 77 17.04 -21.58 5.56
N TRP A 78 16.58 -20.60 4.82
CA TRP A 78 15.32 -19.90 5.09
C TRP A 78 14.09 -20.72 4.64
N ARG A 79 13.05 -20.72 5.46
CA ARG A 79 11.73 -21.31 5.17
C ARG A 79 10.63 -20.35 5.57
N MET A 80 9.63 -20.21 4.74
CA MET A 80 8.39 -19.58 5.11
C MET A 80 7.38 -20.65 5.54
N LYS A 81 6.89 -20.57 6.77
CA LYS A 81 5.77 -21.37 7.23
C LYS A 81 4.48 -20.60 7.03
N ALA A 82 3.54 -21.15 6.29
CA ALA A 82 2.17 -20.66 6.19
C ALA A 82 1.26 -21.49 7.07
N ASP A 83 0.62 -20.87 8.07
CA ASP A 83 -0.28 -21.52 9.02
C ASP A 83 -1.61 -20.76 9.08
N ASP A 84 -2.68 -21.32 8.53
CA ASP A 84 -3.98 -20.67 8.30
C ASP A 84 -3.83 -19.28 7.62
N GLY A 85 -2.89 -19.18 6.67
CA GLY A 85 -2.55 -17.96 5.96
C GLY A 85 -1.53 -17.04 6.65
N ARG A 86 -1.24 -17.23 7.92
CA ARG A 86 -0.20 -16.51 8.65
C ARG A 86 1.19 -16.92 8.14
N HIS A 87 2.04 -15.97 7.81
CA HIS A 87 3.41 -16.20 7.40
C HIS A 87 4.38 -15.96 8.56
N THR A 88 5.28 -16.91 8.78
CA THR A 88 6.43 -16.74 9.70
C THR A 88 7.68 -17.30 9.03
N TRP A 89 8.82 -16.65 9.28
CA TRP A 89 10.09 -17.00 8.67
C TRP A 89 10.99 -17.74 9.65
N HIS A 90 11.61 -18.83 9.19
CA HIS A 90 12.44 -19.70 9.99
C HIS A 90 13.79 -19.93 9.31
N TYR A 91 14.86 -19.57 10.01
CA TYR A 91 16.21 -19.90 9.58
C TYR A 91 16.63 -21.19 10.28
N LEU A 92 16.94 -22.23 9.51
CA LEU A 92 17.26 -23.55 10.07
C LEU A 92 18.71 -23.60 10.51
N ASP A 93 18.98 -24.11 11.73
CA ASP A 93 20.30 -23.99 12.37
C ASP A 93 21.36 -24.89 11.75
N ASP A 94 20.97 -26.03 11.18
CA ASP A 94 21.88 -26.99 10.60
C ASP A 94 21.36 -27.61 9.28
N LYS A 95 22.23 -28.40 8.62
CA LYS A 95 21.91 -29.07 7.37
C LYS A 95 20.88 -30.18 7.55
N GLU A 96 20.89 -30.90 8.67
CA GLU A 96 19.95 -31.98 8.93
C GLU A 96 18.53 -31.45 9.05
N ALA A 97 18.32 -30.30 9.73
CA ALA A 97 17.03 -29.61 9.77
C ALA A 97 16.59 -29.15 8.37
N ALA A 98 17.54 -28.67 7.56
CA ALA A 98 17.25 -28.24 6.19
C ALA A 98 16.85 -29.40 5.25
N GLU A 99 17.43 -30.57 5.45
CA GLU A 99 17.08 -31.79 4.73
C GLU A 99 15.69 -32.33 5.12
N LYS A 100 15.33 -32.25 6.40
CA LYS A 100 14.02 -32.65 6.92
C LYS A 100 12.89 -31.70 6.50
N TRP A 101 13.21 -30.45 6.24
CA TRP A 101 12.29 -29.43 5.73
C TRP A 101 12.88 -28.79 4.48
N PRO A 102 12.72 -29.39 3.29
CA PRO A 102 13.25 -28.86 2.05
C PRO A 102 12.55 -27.57 1.64
N GLN A 103 13.28 -26.66 0.96
CA GLN A 103 12.67 -25.44 0.40
C GLN A 103 11.62 -25.79 -0.65
N SER A 104 10.48 -25.12 -0.54
CA SER A 104 9.49 -25.04 -1.61
C SER A 104 10.01 -24.21 -2.79
N TYR A 105 9.34 -24.26 -3.93
CA TYR A 105 9.63 -23.37 -5.05
C TYR A 105 9.38 -21.90 -4.64
N ALA A 106 8.35 -21.64 -3.86
CA ALA A 106 8.06 -20.31 -3.33
C ALA A 106 9.22 -19.78 -2.45
N ASP A 107 9.74 -20.59 -1.50
CA ASP A 107 10.90 -20.20 -0.70
C ASP A 107 12.10 -19.83 -1.57
N LYS A 108 12.41 -20.64 -2.57
CA LYS A 108 13.51 -20.37 -3.49
C LYS A 108 13.29 -19.07 -4.29
N TRP A 109 12.09 -18.88 -4.79
CA TRP A 109 11.73 -17.69 -5.54
C TRP A 109 11.86 -16.42 -4.71
N TYR A 110 11.33 -16.41 -3.48
CA TYR A 110 11.50 -15.27 -2.57
C TYR A 110 12.96 -14.96 -2.29
N MET A 111 13.79 -15.99 -2.11
CA MET A 111 15.22 -15.86 -1.84
C MET A 111 16.06 -15.51 -3.07
N GLY A 112 15.47 -15.41 -4.26
CA GLY A 112 16.21 -15.21 -5.51
C GLY A 112 17.11 -16.39 -5.89
N LEU A 113 16.79 -17.59 -5.42
CA LEU A 113 17.54 -18.81 -5.72
C LEU A 113 17.03 -19.45 -7.01
N PRO A 114 17.91 -20.17 -7.77
CA PRO A 114 17.50 -20.86 -8.97
C PRO A 114 16.40 -21.90 -8.71
N LEU A 115 15.31 -21.80 -9.44
CA LEU A 115 14.21 -22.77 -9.36
C LEU A 115 14.52 -24.06 -10.12
N ASN A 116 15.42 -24.01 -11.12
CA ASN A 116 15.79 -25.09 -12.01
C ASN A 116 14.56 -25.72 -12.72
N LEU A 117 13.61 -24.86 -13.08
CA LEU A 117 12.45 -25.28 -13.89
C LEU A 117 12.89 -25.53 -15.34
N PRO A 118 12.25 -26.46 -16.06
CA PRO A 118 12.55 -26.70 -17.46
C PRO A 118 12.14 -25.48 -18.29
N ALA A 119 12.93 -25.18 -19.32
CA ALA A 119 12.53 -24.20 -20.31
C ALA A 119 11.28 -24.67 -21.05
N LEU A 120 10.34 -23.76 -21.20
CA LEU A 120 9.08 -23.94 -21.93
C LEU A 120 9.25 -23.46 -23.37
N ASP A 121 8.42 -23.97 -24.27
CA ASP A 121 8.42 -23.51 -25.66
C ASP A 121 8.04 -22.03 -25.73
N PRO A 122 8.75 -21.22 -26.55
CA PRO A 122 8.37 -19.84 -26.76
C PRO A 122 6.91 -19.73 -27.21
N PRO A 123 6.13 -18.79 -26.65
CA PRO A 123 4.72 -18.67 -26.99
C PRO A 123 4.55 -18.24 -28.45
N LYS A 124 3.69 -18.96 -29.18
CA LYS A 124 3.29 -18.66 -30.57
C LYS A 124 1.92 -17.98 -30.62
N ALA A 125 1.14 -18.19 -29.56
CA ALA A 125 -0.18 -17.61 -29.38
C ALA A 125 -0.32 -17.05 -27.94
N PRO A 126 -1.24 -16.12 -27.69
CA PRO A 126 -1.50 -15.60 -26.35
C PRO A 126 -1.84 -16.69 -25.34
N SER A 127 -2.55 -17.75 -25.78
CA SER A 127 -2.88 -18.93 -24.97
C SER A 127 -1.64 -19.72 -24.49
N ASP A 128 -0.58 -19.75 -25.29
CA ASP A 128 0.67 -20.42 -24.89
C ASP A 128 1.35 -19.65 -23.77
N ALA A 129 1.43 -18.32 -23.90
CA ALA A 129 1.99 -17.45 -22.84
C ALA A 129 1.19 -17.56 -21.52
N VAL A 130 -0.15 -17.70 -21.61
CA VAL A 130 -0.98 -17.97 -20.42
C VAL A 130 -0.60 -19.28 -19.76
N ARG A 131 -0.49 -20.38 -20.54
CA ARG A 131 -0.14 -21.70 -20.01
C ARG A 131 1.27 -21.73 -19.41
N ASN A 132 2.21 -21.07 -20.06
CA ASN A 132 3.58 -20.91 -19.56
C ASN A 132 3.59 -20.14 -18.24
N GLY A 133 2.90 -19.00 -18.17
CA GLY A 133 2.79 -18.22 -16.95
C GLY A 133 2.10 -18.97 -15.80
N LEU A 134 1.04 -19.70 -16.08
CA LEU A 134 0.36 -20.53 -15.08
C LEU A 134 1.24 -21.69 -14.61
N THR A 135 2.04 -22.28 -15.50
CA THR A 135 2.98 -23.35 -15.13
C THR A 135 4.01 -22.87 -14.11
N PHE A 136 4.53 -21.64 -14.28
CA PHE A 136 5.39 -21.03 -13.28
C PHE A 136 4.63 -20.68 -12.01
N PHE A 137 3.50 -19.98 -12.13
CA PHE A 137 2.74 -19.43 -11.01
C PHE A 137 2.15 -20.50 -10.09
N GLU A 138 1.82 -21.70 -10.63
CA GLU A 138 1.41 -22.86 -9.86
C GLU A 138 2.46 -23.27 -8.81
N HIS A 139 3.75 -23.20 -9.16
CA HIS A 139 4.84 -23.52 -8.25
C HIS A 139 4.96 -22.56 -7.06
N LEU A 140 4.39 -21.37 -7.16
CA LEU A 140 4.37 -20.37 -6.08
C LEU A 140 3.18 -20.52 -5.13
N GLN A 141 2.19 -21.40 -5.44
CA GLN A 141 1.07 -21.65 -4.54
C GLN A 141 1.55 -22.35 -3.27
N LEU A 142 1.21 -21.77 -2.12
CA LEU A 142 1.57 -22.30 -0.82
C LEU A 142 0.66 -23.49 -0.43
N PRO A 143 1.09 -24.37 0.50
CA PRO A 143 0.32 -25.55 0.88
C PRO A 143 -1.10 -25.26 1.33
N THR A 144 -1.35 -24.13 1.94
CA THR A 144 -2.67 -23.65 2.38
C THR A 144 -3.55 -23.09 1.25
N GLY A 145 -3.07 -23.13 0.00
CA GLY A 145 -3.87 -22.83 -1.20
C GLY A 145 -3.80 -21.40 -1.68
N HIS A 146 -3.09 -20.52 -0.98
CA HIS A 146 -2.95 -19.11 -1.38
C HIS A 146 -1.58 -18.81 -2.00
N TRP A 147 -1.44 -17.61 -2.53
CA TRP A 147 -0.15 -17.04 -2.93
C TRP A 147 0.23 -15.98 -1.91
N GLY A 148 1.43 -16.13 -1.35
CA GLY A 148 2.06 -15.11 -0.52
C GLY A 148 3.02 -14.29 -1.37
N CYS A 149 3.23 -13.04 -0.96
CA CYS A 149 4.28 -12.22 -1.54
C CYS A 149 4.70 -11.15 -0.55
N GLU A 150 5.84 -10.53 -0.81
CA GLU A 150 6.20 -9.30 -0.12
C GLU A 150 5.17 -8.20 -0.44
N TYR A 151 4.96 -7.33 0.52
CA TYR A 151 4.19 -6.11 0.38
C TYR A 151 5.08 -4.97 0.86
N GLY A 152 6.17 -4.79 0.13
CA GLY A 152 7.30 -3.94 0.47
C GLY A 152 7.28 -2.63 -0.27
N GLY A 153 8.26 -1.80 0.04
CA GLY A 153 8.43 -0.47 -0.57
C GLY A 153 8.66 0.61 0.46
N PRO A 154 7.75 0.81 1.45
CA PRO A 154 7.94 1.81 2.49
C PRO A 154 9.21 1.55 3.30
N THR A 155 10.08 2.56 3.43
CA THR A 155 11.37 2.40 4.12
C THR A 155 11.32 2.74 5.60
N PHE A 156 10.19 3.28 6.09
CA PHE A 156 10.04 3.76 7.46
C PHE A 156 9.40 2.75 8.45
N LEU A 157 8.92 1.60 7.96
CA LEU A 157 8.28 0.58 8.80
C LEU A 157 9.34 -0.25 9.55
N LEU A 158 10.36 -0.73 8.84
CA LEU A 158 11.44 -1.53 9.44
C LEU A 158 12.16 -0.79 10.57
N PRO A 159 12.51 0.51 10.45
CA PRO A 159 13.06 1.27 11.58
C PRO A 159 12.14 1.33 12.79
N GLY A 160 10.84 1.41 12.62
CA GLY A 160 9.87 1.35 13.72
C GLY A 160 9.95 0.02 14.51
N TYR A 161 10.13 -1.10 13.79
CA TYR A 161 10.39 -2.41 14.39
C TYR A 161 11.73 -2.44 15.14
N ALA A 162 12.82 -2.02 14.49
CA ALA A 162 14.15 -2.00 15.09
C ALA A 162 14.21 -1.16 16.37
N ILE A 163 13.64 0.05 16.34
CA ILE A 163 13.56 0.95 17.49
C ILE A 163 12.72 0.32 18.61
N THR A 164 11.57 -0.29 18.27
CA THR A 164 10.71 -0.94 19.26
C THR A 164 11.41 -2.11 19.93
N TRP A 165 12.04 -3.00 19.17
CA TRP A 165 12.81 -4.11 19.73
C TRP A 165 13.91 -3.62 20.69
N TYR A 166 14.67 -2.61 20.25
CA TYR A 166 15.74 -2.04 21.06
C TYR A 166 15.20 -1.35 22.32
N ALA A 167 14.24 -0.45 22.16
CA ALA A 167 13.67 0.33 23.28
C ALA A 167 12.97 -0.54 24.33
N THR A 168 12.37 -1.67 23.91
CA THR A 168 11.70 -2.63 24.79
C THR A 168 12.61 -3.80 25.20
N LYS A 169 13.92 -3.71 24.96
CA LYS A 169 14.94 -4.72 25.31
C LYS A 169 14.61 -6.12 24.79
N GLN A 170 13.99 -6.21 23.60
CA GLN A 170 13.74 -7.49 22.95
C GLN A 170 15.02 -7.99 22.28
N HIS A 171 15.32 -9.27 22.50
CA HIS A 171 16.44 -9.92 21.81
C HIS A 171 16.17 -9.97 20.31
N ILE A 172 17.13 -9.50 19.51
CA ILE A 172 17.10 -9.58 18.04
C ILE A 172 18.07 -10.68 17.62
N PRO A 173 17.59 -11.77 16.97
CA PRO A 173 18.47 -12.84 16.51
C PRO A 173 19.56 -12.32 15.56
N GLU A 174 20.76 -12.88 15.65
CA GLU A 174 21.89 -12.44 14.81
C GLU A 174 21.61 -12.60 13.30
N ILE A 175 20.86 -13.63 12.94
CA ILE A 175 20.46 -13.80 11.55
C ILE A 175 19.50 -12.67 11.07
N TYR A 176 18.61 -12.18 11.95
CA TYR A 176 17.75 -11.04 11.62
C TYR A 176 18.58 -9.77 11.43
N LYS A 177 19.57 -9.54 12.32
CA LYS A 177 20.46 -8.38 12.18
C LYS A 177 21.20 -8.40 10.85
N LYS A 178 21.71 -9.57 10.42
CA LYS A 178 22.38 -9.73 9.13
C LYS A 178 21.46 -9.43 7.95
N GLU A 179 20.28 -10.01 7.93
CA GLU A 179 19.35 -9.84 6.83
C GLU A 179 18.75 -8.42 6.77
N ILE A 180 18.52 -7.77 7.91
CA ILE A 180 18.10 -6.37 7.97
C ILE A 180 19.22 -5.47 7.41
N LYS A 181 20.48 -5.70 7.78
CA LYS A 181 21.63 -4.98 7.21
C LYS A 181 21.70 -5.16 5.70
N ASN A 182 21.59 -6.40 5.23
CA ASN A 182 21.61 -6.71 3.80
C ASN A 182 20.51 -5.96 3.04
N TYR A 183 19.27 -6.01 3.55
CA TYR A 183 18.13 -5.29 2.94
C TYR A 183 18.38 -3.78 2.89
N LEU A 184 18.79 -3.17 3.99
CA LEU A 184 19.01 -1.73 4.04
C LEU A 184 20.20 -1.30 3.15
N PHE A 185 21.27 -2.08 3.09
CA PHE A 185 22.38 -1.82 2.19
C PHE A 185 21.98 -1.92 0.71
N ALA A 186 21.16 -2.93 0.37
CA ALA A 186 20.66 -3.11 -0.99
C ALA A 186 19.71 -1.97 -1.42
N ARG A 187 19.03 -1.33 -0.47
CA ARG A 187 18.05 -0.27 -0.73
C ARG A 187 18.59 1.15 -0.49
N ALA A 188 19.86 1.31 -0.13
CA ALA A 188 20.47 2.62 -0.05
C ALA A 188 20.55 3.25 -1.46
N HIS A 189 20.19 4.53 -1.55
CA HIS A 189 20.21 5.25 -2.84
C HIS A 189 21.62 5.24 -3.43
N PRO A 190 21.78 4.83 -4.70
CA PRO A 190 23.09 4.55 -5.27
C PRO A 190 24.00 5.79 -5.36
N GLU A 191 23.41 6.97 -5.62
CA GLU A 191 24.18 8.19 -5.81
C GLU A 191 24.63 8.83 -4.50
N ASP A 192 23.74 8.92 -3.50
CA ASP A 192 23.98 9.65 -2.26
C ASP A 192 24.02 8.79 -1.00
N GLY A 193 23.60 7.52 -1.08
CA GLY A 193 23.64 6.55 0.02
C GLY A 193 22.62 6.71 1.11
N GLY A 194 21.65 7.65 0.96
CA GLY A 194 20.50 7.78 1.86
C GLY A 194 19.35 6.83 1.49
N TRP A 195 18.19 7.06 2.11
CA TRP A 195 16.94 6.36 1.83
C TRP A 195 15.80 7.35 1.63
N GLY A 196 14.91 7.08 0.69
CA GLY A 196 13.69 7.84 0.46
C GLY A 196 12.55 7.45 1.40
N LEU A 197 11.33 7.92 1.12
CA LEU A 197 10.10 7.46 1.76
C LEU A 197 9.77 6.00 1.36
N HIS A 198 10.15 5.63 0.15
CA HIS A 198 10.01 4.29 -0.42
C HIS A 198 11.23 3.93 -1.28
N ILE A 199 11.32 2.66 -1.70
CA ILE A 199 12.52 2.08 -2.32
C ILE A 199 12.92 2.68 -3.68
N GLU A 200 12.00 3.36 -4.39
CA GLU A 200 12.29 4.05 -5.66
C GLU A 200 12.39 5.58 -5.49
N GLY A 201 12.10 6.09 -4.27
CA GLY A 201 12.12 7.53 -3.99
C GLY A 201 13.50 8.09 -3.74
N GLU A 202 13.65 9.40 -3.97
CA GLU A 202 14.87 10.13 -3.61
C GLU A 202 15.12 10.10 -2.10
N SER A 203 16.39 10.27 -1.70
CA SER A 203 16.76 10.33 -0.28
C SER A 203 16.09 11.50 0.43
N THR A 204 15.47 11.21 1.57
CA THR A 204 14.79 12.15 2.45
C THR A 204 15.41 12.15 3.85
N VAL A 205 15.08 13.13 4.68
CA VAL A 205 15.52 13.13 6.09
C VAL A 205 14.83 12.02 6.87
N LEU A 206 13.53 11.77 6.60
CA LEU A 206 12.78 10.67 7.20
C LEU A 206 13.48 9.31 6.96
N GLY A 207 13.60 8.97 5.67
CA GLY A 207 14.15 7.67 5.27
C GLY A 207 15.59 7.51 5.74
N THR A 208 16.42 8.54 5.54
CA THR A 208 17.84 8.47 5.87
C THR A 208 18.07 8.42 7.38
N SER A 209 17.42 9.27 8.18
CA SER A 209 17.64 9.27 9.64
C SER A 209 17.19 7.97 10.31
N LEU A 210 15.99 7.47 9.95
CA LEU A 210 15.44 6.27 10.58
C LEU A 210 16.18 4.99 10.17
N ASN A 211 16.55 4.84 8.88
CA ASN A 211 17.31 3.67 8.44
C ASN A 211 18.75 3.70 8.91
N TYR A 212 19.37 4.89 9.03
CA TYR A 212 20.64 5.07 9.69
C TYR A 212 20.60 4.55 11.14
N ILE A 213 19.59 4.98 11.92
CA ILE A 213 19.38 4.53 13.30
C ILE A 213 19.16 3.01 13.36
N ALA A 214 18.34 2.46 12.44
CA ALA A 214 18.11 1.01 12.39
C ALA A 214 19.42 0.23 12.15
N LEU A 215 20.28 0.67 11.23
CA LEU A 215 21.58 0.06 10.98
C LEU A 215 22.49 0.14 12.20
N ARG A 216 22.50 1.26 12.92
CA ARG A 216 23.26 1.38 14.18
C ARG A 216 22.75 0.42 15.24
N ILE A 217 21.43 0.25 15.38
CA ILE A 217 20.82 -0.76 16.26
C ILE A 217 21.23 -2.19 15.87
N MET A 218 21.36 -2.46 14.56
CA MET A 218 21.85 -3.76 14.06
C MET A 218 23.36 -3.94 14.20
N GLY A 219 24.09 -2.99 14.83
CA GLY A 219 25.51 -3.10 15.13
C GLY A 219 26.44 -2.67 14.01
N VAL A 220 25.97 -1.85 13.07
CA VAL A 220 26.86 -1.27 12.04
C VAL A 220 27.60 -0.09 12.64
N GLU A 221 28.93 -0.06 12.50
CA GLU A 221 29.77 1.00 13.05
C GLU A 221 29.61 2.33 12.27
N PRO A 222 29.77 3.49 12.94
CA PRO A 222 29.53 4.80 12.34
C PRO A 222 30.51 5.17 11.22
N ASP A 223 31.68 4.57 11.18
CA ASP A 223 32.72 4.74 10.17
C ASP A 223 32.56 3.80 8.96
N HIS A 224 31.60 2.89 9.00
CA HIS A 224 31.29 2.02 7.85
C HIS A 224 30.98 2.88 6.60
N PRO A 225 31.48 2.53 5.41
CA PRO A 225 31.35 3.36 4.21
C PRO A 225 29.92 3.78 3.89
N VAL A 226 28.94 2.87 4.04
CA VAL A 226 27.52 3.17 3.84
C VAL A 226 27.03 4.20 4.88
N MET A 227 27.40 4.03 6.15
CA MET A 227 27.01 4.93 7.23
C MET A 227 27.61 6.33 7.06
N THR A 228 28.89 6.41 6.67
CA THR A 228 29.56 7.69 6.40
C THR A 228 28.87 8.45 5.25
N LYS A 229 28.55 7.73 4.18
CA LYS A 229 27.85 8.33 3.02
C LYS A 229 26.43 8.79 3.38
N ALA A 230 25.67 7.95 4.05
CA ALA A 230 24.30 8.26 4.49
C ALA A 230 24.27 9.45 5.47
N ARG A 231 25.20 9.50 6.41
CA ARG A 231 25.33 10.62 7.36
C ARG A 231 25.66 11.93 6.63
N ALA A 232 26.55 11.90 5.66
CA ALA A 232 26.86 13.09 4.85
C ALA A 232 25.61 13.60 4.11
N THR A 233 24.80 12.70 3.55
CA THR A 233 23.53 13.05 2.91
C THR A 233 22.52 13.60 3.92
N LEU A 234 22.38 12.95 5.08
CA LEU A 234 21.49 13.43 6.15
C LEU A 234 21.87 14.86 6.59
N HIS A 235 23.14 15.13 6.79
CA HIS A 235 23.63 16.47 7.19
C HIS A 235 23.43 17.50 6.08
N LYS A 236 23.62 17.12 4.82
CA LYS A 236 23.35 17.99 3.66
C LYS A 236 21.86 18.38 3.57
N LEU A 237 20.95 17.50 3.99
CA LEU A 237 19.51 17.74 4.03
C LEU A 237 19.05 18.51 5.30
N GLY A 238 19.97 18.91 6.18
CA GLY A 238 19.70 19.68 7.39
C GLY A 238 19.75 18.88 8.69
N GLY A 239 20.12 17.61 8.64
CA GLY A 239 20.17 16.73 9.82
C GLY A 239 18.80 16.35 10.37
N ALA A 240 18.78 15.55 11.42
CA ALA A 240 17.56 15.00 11.98
C ALA A 240 16.61 16.03 12.64
N THR A 241 17.05 17.27 12.89
CA THR A 241 16.17 18.37 13.29
C THR A 241 15.13 18.71 12.23
N HIS A 242 15.44 18.47 10.96
CA HIS A 242 14.56 18.69 9.80
C HIS A 242 13.72 17.47 9.39
N ALA A 243 13.66 16.45 10.25
CA ALA A 243 12.81 15.30 10.02
C ALA A 243 11.30 15.63 10.16
N PRO A 244 10.39 14.94 9.46
CA PRO A 244 8.97 15.03 9.72
C PRO A 244 8.60 14.46 11.09
N HIS A 245 7.37 14.73 11.53
CA HIS A 245 6.88 14.38 12.87
C HIS A 245 7.02 12.89 13.20
N TRP A 246 6.80 12.01 12.21
CA TRP A 246 6.94 10.56 12.38
C TRP A 246 8.35 10.15 12.86
N ALA A 247 9.40 10.68 12.24
CA ALA A 247 10.76 10.38 12.64
C ALA A 247 11.12 11.02 13.99
N LYS A 248 10.69 12.27 14.23
CA LYS A 248 10.86 12.96 15.51
C LYS A 248 10.24 12.15 16.66
N PHE A 249 9.05 11.58 16.45
CA PHE A 249 8.39 10.74 17.43
C PHE A 249 9.23 9.49 17.76
N TRP A 250 9.68 8.72 16.76
CA TRP A 250 10.47 7.53 17.00
C TRP A 250 11.84 7.83 17.62
N MET A 251 12.48 8.92 17.22
CA MET A 251 13.72 9.39 17.84
C MET A 251 13.51 9.81 19.31
N ALA A 252 12.34 10.37 19.64
CA ALA A 252 12.01 10.69 21.03
C ALA A 252 11.73 9.44 21.86
N VAL A 253 11.06 8.43 21.31
CA VAL A 253 10.89 7.11 21.95
C VAL A 253 12.24 6.46 22.26
N LEU A 254 13.18 6.55 21.34
CA LEU A 254 14.55 6.05 21.51
C LEU A 254 15.41 6.94 22.45
N GLY A 255 15.00 8.17 22.75
CA GLY A 255 15.78 9.11 23.55
C GLY A 255 16.88 9.85 22.79
N VAL A 256 16.91 9.76 21.47
CA VAL A 256 17.85 10.47 20.59
C VAL A 256 17.50 11.96 20.51
N CYS A 257 16.23 12.34 20.57
CA CYS A 257 15.80 13.74 20.69
C CYS A 257 14.85 13.94 21.87
N LYS A 258 14.66 15.20 22.29
CA LYS A 258 13.70 15.55 23.35
C LYS A 258 12.27 15.61 22.80
N TYR A 259 11.28 15.24 23.60
CA TYR A 259 9.85 15.35 23.22
C TYR A 259 9.40 16.78 22.87
N ASP A 260 10.21 17.79 23.21
CA ASP A 260 9.92 19.19 22.90
C ASP A 260 9.92 19.49 21.39
N ILE A 261 10.61 18.66 20.59
CA ILE A 261 10.58 18.73 19.11
C ILE A 261 9.34 18.03 18.49
N VAL A 262 8.64 17.19 19.28
CA VAL A 262 7.48 16.42 18.81
C VAL A 262 6.22 17.27 18.95
N ASN A 263 5.37 17.27 17.92
CA ASN A 263 4.08 17.93 17.98
C ASN A 263 3.16 17.26 19.04
N PRO A 264 2.33 18.04 19.75
CA PRO A 264 1.39 17.49 20.70
C PRO A 264 0.40 16.50 20.04
N ALA A 265 0.21 15.35 20.70
CA ALA A 265 -0.83 14.39 20.35
C ALA A 265 -1.72 14.17 21.58
N PRO A 266 -2.72 15.03 21.82
CA PRO A 266 -3.49 14.99 23.08
C PRO A 266 -4.44 13.80 23.14
N PRO A 267 -4.30 12.85 24.10
CA PRO A 267 -5.24 11.77 24.29
C PRO A 267 -6.62 12.27 24.75
N GLU A 268 -6.72 13.51 25.19
CA GLU A 268 -7.96 14.17 25.59
C GLU A 268 -9.00 14.26 24.46
N LEU A 269 -8.58 14.21 23.19
CA LEU A 269 -9.51 14.17 22.06
C LEU A 269 -10.45 12.97 22.13
N TRP A 270 -10.03 11.85 22.73
CA TRP A 270 -10.86 10.65 22.95
C TRP A 270 -11.90 10.80 24.04
N LEU A 271 -11.82 11.85 24.87
CA LEU A 271 -12.83 12.17 25.88
C LEU A 271 -13.94 13.10 25.37
N LEU A 272 -13.79 13.65 24.20
CA LEU A 272 -14.80 14.50 23.59
C LEU A 272 -16.07 13.67 23.30
N PRO A 273 -17.25 14.27 23.37
CA PRO A 273 -18.45 13.61 22.90
C PRO A 273 -18.41 13.32 21.39
N ASP A 274 -19.00 12.22 20.94
CA ASP A 274 -18.95 11.74 19.54
C ASP A 274 -19.51 12.75 18.51
N TRP A 275 -20.40 13.65 18.96
CA TRP A 275 -20.96 14.69 18.10
C TRP A 275 -19.94 15.81 17.76
N VAL A 276 -18.86 15.92 18.52
CA VAL A 276 -17.82 16.94 18.25
C VAL A 276 -17.12 16.62 16.93
N PRO A 277 -17.05 17.59 16.01
CA PRO A 277 -16.54 17.33 14.64
C PRO A 277 -15.11 16.80 14.57
N ILE A 278 -14.23 17.18 15.52
CA ILE A 278 -12.81 16.78 15.55
C ILE A 278 -12.57 15.49 16.33
N HIS A 279 -13.62 14.81 16.84
CA HIS A 279 -13.42 13.56 17.58
C HIS A 279 -12.77 12.49 16.69
N PRO A 280 -11.76 11.74 17.19
CA PRO A 280 -10.98 10.80 16.37
C PRO A 280 -11.80 9.68 15.70
N TRP A 281 -13.00 9.32 16.19
CA TRP A 281 -13.84 8.32 15.54
C TRP A 281 -14.25 8.70 14.09
N ARG A 282 -14.17 10.00 13.75
CA ARG A 282 -14.46 10.53 12.42
C ARG A 282 -13.25 10.49 11.48
N TRP A 283 -12.08 10.20 12.02
CA TRP A 283 -10.85 10.12 11.25
C TRP A 283 -10.74 8.80 10.51
N TRP A 284 -9.99 8.79 9.43
CA TRP A 284 -9.67 7.56 8.73
C TRP A 284 -8.97 6.56 9.67
N VAL A 285 -9.25 5.27 9.46
CA VAL A 285 -8.80 4.22 10.39
C VAL A 285 -7.29 4.21 10.60
N HIS A 286 -6.49 4.49 9.57
CA HIS A 286 -5.03 4.49 9.68
C HIS A 286 -4.54 5.58 10.62
N ILE A 287 -4.94 6.83 10.39
CA ILE A 287 -4.53 7.94 11.27
C ILE A 287 -5.11 7.79 12.67
N ARG A 288 -6.33 7.24 12.78
CA ARG A 288 -6.98 6.98 14.06
C ARG A 288 -6.19 5.99 14.91
N GLN A 289 -5.74 4.86 14.34
CA GLN A 289 -5.00 3.83 15.05
C GLN A 289 -3.56 4.25 15.38
N VAL A 290 -2.90 4.98 14.48
CA VAL A 290 -1.59 5.56 14.76
C VAL A 290 -1.67 6.59 15.89
N PHE A 291 -2.62 7.51 15.81
CA PHE A 291 -2.81 8.55 16.83
C PHE A 291 -3.16 7.96 18.20
N LEU A 292 -3.91 6.86 18.23
CA LEU A 292 -4.29 6.19 19.48
C LEU A 292 -3.04 5.85 20.32
N SER A 293 -2.13 5.06 19.78
CA SER A 293 -0.91 4.65 20.47
C SER A 293 0.08 5.80 20.66
N MET A 294 0.24 6.65 19.63
CA MET A 294 1.13 7.82 19.70
C MET A 294 0.72 8.79 20.82
N SER A 295 -0.58 9.04 21.00
CA SER A 295 -1.10 9.96 22.01
C SER A 295 -0.79 9.47 23.44
N TYR A 296 -0.84 8.15 23.70
CA TYR A 296 -0.47 7.55 24.97
C TYR A 296 1.02 7.74 25.27
N ILE A 297 1.89 7.33 24.33
CA ILE A 297 3.35 7.42 24.48
C ILE A 297 3.79 8.87 24.67
N THR A 298 3.28 9.79 23.85
CA THR A 298 3.58 11.22 23.93
C THR A 298 3.09 11.84 25.24
N SER A 299 1.92 11.43 25.73
CA SER A 299 1.41 11.88 27.04
C SER A 299 2.30 11.45 28.19
N LYS A 300 2.86 10.25 28.11
CA LYS A 300 3.84 9.73 29.10
C LYS A 300 5.23 10.36 28.92
N ARG A 301 5.54 10.90 27.74
CA ARG A 301 6.89 11.35 27.34
C ARG A 301 7.94 10.27 27.62
N TRP A 302 7.58 9.02 27.32
CA TRP A 302 8.44 7.89 27.60
C TRP A 302 9.55 7.75 26.58
N SER A 303 10.77 7.57 27.06
CA SER A 303 11.95 7.20 26.26
C SER A 303 12.61 5.99 26.92
N CYS A 304 13.29 5.17 26.14
CA CYS A 304 14.08 4.08 26.69
C CYS A 304 15.27 4.61 27.50
N GLU A 305 15.89 3.74 28.30
CA GLU A 305 17.09 4.08 29.06
C GLU A 305 18.24 4.46 28.12
N GLU A 306 18.94 5.53 28.51
CA GLU A 306 20.09 6.03 27.75
C GLU A 306 21.30 5.12 27.93
N ASP A 307 21.97 4.83 26.82
CA ASP A 307 23.22 4.07 26.77
C ASP A 307 24.23 4.69 25.78
N ASP A 308 25.34 3.98 25.54
CA ASP A 308 26.41 4.46 24.67
C ASP A 308 25.97 4.63 23.22
N LEU A 309 25.07 3.74 22.73
CA LEU A 309 24.54 3.84 21.38
C LEU A 309 23.71 5.11 21.20
N ILE A 310 22.82 5.38 22.16
CA ILE A 310 21.96 6.58 22.10
C ILE A 310 22.82 7.85 22.15
N ARG A 311 23.85 7.88 23.01
CA ARG A 311 24.80 9.01 23.07
C ARG A 311 25.58 9.18 21.74
N SER A 312 26.01 8.08 21.13
CA SER A 312 26.67 8.10 19.83
C SER A 312 25.73 8.65 18.75
N LEU A 313 24.50 8.12 18.65
CA LEU A 313 23.49 8.58 17.69
C LEU A 313 23.22 10.08 17.79
N ARG A 314 23.17 10.67 18.99
CA ARG A 314 23.01 12.10 19.19
C ARG A 314 24.12 12.93 18.50
N ASN A 315 25.33 12.42 18.44
CA ASN A 315 26.46 13.06 17.78
C ASN A 315 26.49 12.78 16.26
N GLU A 316 25.78 11.76 15.80
CA GLU A 316 25.84 11.31 14.43
C GLU A 316 24.73 11.92 13.55
N VAL A 317 23.50 12.03 14.07
CA VAL A 317 22.33 12.36 13.24
C VAL A 317 21.99 13.85 13.19
N PHE A 318 22.51 14.66 14.12
CA PHE A 318 22.31 16.11 14.13
C PHE A 318 23.53 16.85 13.58
N VAL A 319 23.29 18.02 12.99
CA VAL A 319 24.36 18.91 12.49
C VAL A 319 24.94 19.74 13.63
N GLU A 320 24.04 20.25 14.50
CA GLU A 320 24.43 21.02 15.68
C GLU A 320 24.76 20.11 16.85
N PRO A 321 25.63 20.54 17.78
CA PRO A 321 25.82 19.85 19.06
C PRO A 321 24.49 19.68 19.79
N TRP A 322 24.20 18.47 20.26
CA TRP A 322 22.90 18.06 20.83
C TRP A 322 22.42 18.98 21.96
N GLU A 323 23.32 19.46 22.80
CA GLU A 323 23.03 20.38 23.91
C GLU A 323 22.63 21.77 23.44
N SER A 324 23.05 22.19 22.25
CA SER A 324 22.78 23.53 21.70
C SER A 324 21.49 23.60 20.90
N ILE A 325 20.84 22.45 20.60
CA ILE A 325 19.64 22.39 19.78
C ILE A 325 18.46 23.06 20.50
N ASP A 326 17.84 24.05 19.84
CA ASP A 326 16.53 24.56 20.25
C ASP A 326 15.42 23.58 19.81
N TRP A 327 15.10 22.66 20.71
CA TRP A 327 14.10 21.62 20.45
C TRP A 327 12.70 22.17 20.15
N ASN A 328 12.28 23.23 20.84
CA ASN A 328 10.99 23.87 20.63
C ASN A 328 10.95 24.65 19.31
N GLY A 329 12.01 25.40 19.01
CA GLY A 329 12.15 26.14 17.76
C GLY A 329 12.14 25.24 16.54
N ASN A 330 12.76 24.05 16.63
CA ASN A 330 12.83 23.08 15.55
C ASN A 330 11.61 22.15 15.43
N ARG A 331 10.54 22.36 16.23
CA ARG A 331 9.33 21.52 16.15
C ARG A 331 8.72 21.44 14.75
N ASN A 332 8.69 22.56 14.04
CA ASN A 332 8.13 22.66 12.69
C ASN A 332 9.19 22.67 11.56
N SER A 333 10.48 22.57 11.91
CA SER A 333 11.53 22.44 10.90
C SER A 333 11.37 21.11 10.15
N ILE A 334 11.31 21.16 8.83
CA ILE A 334 11.17 20.00 7.93
C ILE A 334 11.95 20.24 6.64
N CYS A 335 12.57 19.18 6.12
CA CYS A 335 13.19 19.21 4.81
C CYS A 335 12.12 19.28 3.71
N GLU A 336 12.34 20.05 2.67
CA GLU A 336 11.40 20.19 1.55
C GLU A 336 11.07 18.82 0.89
N LYS A 337 12.04 17.94 0.77
CA LYS A 337 11.88 16.59 0.21
C LYS A 337 10.98 15.67 1.04
N ASP A 338 10.75 15.98 2.32
CA ASP A 338 9.84 15.23 3.20
C ASP A 338 8.47 15.91 3.31
N ASN A 339 8.29 17.10 2.74
CA ASN A 339 7.12 17.93 2.97
C ASN A 339 6.10 17.81 1.85
N TYR A 340 5.57 16.60 1.63
CA TYR A 340 4.53 16.34 0.62
C TYR A 340 3.20 17.01 0.95
N HIS A 341 2.92 17.25 2.24
CA HIS A 341 1.72 17.93 2.72
C HIS A 341 2.05 18.96 3.80
N PRO A 342 2.28 20.22 3.43
CA PRO A 342 2.61 21.27 4.38
C PRO A 342 1.51 21.49 5.42
N LYS A 343 1.91 21.64 6.70
CA LYS A 343 0.98 21.95 7.79
C LYS A 343 0.26 23.28 7.54
N THR A 344 -1.02 23.29 7.82
CA THR A 344 -1.82 24.51 7.77
C THR A 344 -1.50 25.44 8.94
N TRP A 345 -1.80 26.73 8.76
CA TRP A 345 -1.70 27.71 9.85
C TRP A 345 -2.59 27.33 11.05
N LEU A 346 -3.76 26.73 10.79
CA LEU A 346 -4.70 26.28 11.83
C LEU A 346 -4.07 25.20 12.71
N LEU A 347 -3.50 24.16 12.11
CA LEU A 347 -2.81 23.09 12.83
C LEU A 347 -1.58 23.62 13.57
N SER A 348 -0.80 24.51 12.94
CA SER A 348 0.38 25.11 13.56
C SER A 348 0.00 25.93 14.79
N THR A 349 -1.09 26.72 14.72
CA THR A 349 -1.61 27.47 15.87
C THR A 349 -2.13 26.54 16.96
N ALA A 350 -2.90 25.50 16.60
CA ALA A 350 -3.39 24.50 17.56
C ALA A 350 -2.24 23.80 18.29
N ASN A 351 -1.22 23.37 17.57
CA ASN A 351 -0.02 22.77 18.15
C ASN A 351 0.73 23.73 19.08
N TRP A 352 0.83 24.99 18.70
CA TRP A 352 1.45 26.02 19.55
C TRP A 352 0.66 26.18 20.86
N VAL A 353 -0.66 26.34 20.80
CA VAL A 353 -1.52 26.46 22.00
C VAL A 353 -1.39 25.21 22.88
N LEU A 354 -1.44 24.03 22.29
CA LEU A 354 -1.30 22.76 23.02
C LEU A 354 0.07 22.64 23.70
N ALA A 355 1.14 23.01 23.02
CA ALA A 355 2.51 22.85 23.52
C ALA A 355 2.87 23.90 24.58
N THR A 356 2.45 25.19 24.39
CA THR A 356 2.91 26.31 25.21
C THR A 356 1.92 26.73 26.29
N ILE A 357 0.64 26.43 26.16
CA ILE A 357 -0.40 26.83 27.09
C ILE A 357 -1.06 25.63 27.77
N TRP A 358 -1.64 24.71 26.97
CA TRP A 358 -2.41 23.60 27.51
C TRP A 358 -1.56 22.63 28.33
N ASN A 359 -0.54 22.04 27.73
CA ASN A 359 0.26 21.00 28.36
C ASN A 359 1.00 21.49 29.62
N PRO A 360 1.65 22.69 29.64
CA PRO A 360 2.39 23.12 30.82
C PRO A 360 1.52 23.75 31.94
N TYR A 361 0.37 24.38 31.61
CA TYR A 361 -0.35 25.19 32.60
C TYR A 361 -1.81 24.80 32.82
N LEU A 362 -2.51 24.29 31.78
CA LEU A 362 -3.96 24.09 31.86
C LEU A 362 -4.38 22.63 31.93
N ARG A 363 -3.49 21.67 31.67
CA ARG A 363 -3.77 20.25 31.64
C ARG A 363 -3.85 19.61 33.03
N PRO A 364 -5.06 19.38 33.62
CA PRO A 364 -5.16 18.81 34.95
C PRO A 364 -4.79 17.31 34.93
N ASN A 365 -4.08 16.83 35.93
CA ASN A 365 -3.71 15.41 36.07
C ASN A 365 -4.91 14.47 36.01
N TYR A 366 -6.06 14.88 36.54
CA TYR A 366 -7.28 14.07 36.48
C TYR A 366 -7.75 13.82 35.03
N ILE A 367 -7.77 14.88 34.21
CA ILE A 367 -8.18 14.77 32.78
C ILE A 367 -7.14 13.96 32.03
N LYS A 368 -5.85 14.21 32.24
CA LYS A 368 -4.75 13.45 31.66
C LYS A 368 -4.90 11.95 31.95
N ASN A 369 -5.06 11.57 33.22
CA ASN A 369 -5.17 10.17 33.63
C ASN A 369 -6.43 9.50 33.06
N LYS A 370 -7.55 10.21 33.02
CA LYS A 370 -8.80 9.71 32.39
C LYS A 370 -8.64 9.49 30.89
N ALA A 371 -7.94 10.39 30.20
CA ALA A 371 -7.68 10.28 28.77
C ALA A 371 -6.74 9.09 28.46
N GLU A 372 -5.66 8.96 29.22
CA GLU A 372 -4.74 7.83 29.12
C GLU A 372 -5.43 6.48 29.38
N ALA A 373 -6.33 6.41 30.36
CA ALA A 373 -7.12 5.20 30.63
C ALA A 373 -8.10 4.88 29.48
N CYS A 374 -8.74 5.90 28.89
CA CYS A 374 -9.61 5.73 27.73
C CYS A 374 -8.82 5.17 26.51
N VAL A 375 -7.69 5.77 26.20
CA VAL A 375 -6.80 5.32 25.12
C VAL A 375 -6.29 3.90 25.37
N SER A 376 -5.88 3.60 26.60
CA SER A 376 -5.42 2.27 26.99
C SER A 376 -6.50 1.20 26.76
N ASN A 377 -7.75 1.47 27.12
CA ASN A 377 -8.87 0.57 26.87
C ASN A 377 -9.15 0.37 25.36
N LEU A 378 -9.02 1.41 24.55
CA LEU A 378 -9.17 1.30 23.09
C LEU A 378 -8.04 0.48 22.46
N ILE A 379 -6.81 0.58 22.97
CA ILE A 379 -5.68 -0.27 22.56
C ILE A 379 -5.97 -1.74 22.90
N ASP A 380 -6.52 -2.03 24.09
CA ASP A 380 -6.89 -3.39 24.49
C ASP A 380 -8.00 -3.96 23.58
N MET A 381 -8.99 -3.15 23.22
CA MET A 381 -10.03 -3.54 22.25
C MET A 381 -9.45 -3.80 20.85
N GLU A 382 -8.50 -3.00 20.40
CA GLU A 382 -7.81 -3.22 19.12
C GLU A 382 -7.08 -4.57 19.12
N MET A 383 -6.29 -4.85 20.15
CA MET A 383 -5.56 -6.12 20.29
C MET A 383 -6.52 -7.31 20.35
N ALA A 384 -7.60 -7.22 21.12
CA ALA A 384 -8.59 -8.29 21.25
C ALA A 384 -9.33 -8.58 19.94
N ASN A 385 -9.59 -7.55 19.12
CA ASN A 385 -10.31 -7.67 17.85
C ASN A 385 -9.44 -8.11 16.67
N THR A 386 -8.12 -8.11 16.83
CA THR A 386 -7.12 -8.45 15.80
C THR A 386 -6.17 -9.57 16.24
N ASP A 387 -6.44 -10.22 17.37
CA ASP A 387 -5.52 -11.18 18.00
C ASP A 387 -4.07 -10.65 18.02
N PHE A 388 -3.89 -9.39 18.45
CA PHE A 388 -2.61 -8.69 18.53
C PHE A 388 -1.90 -8.38 17.20
N ALA A 389 -2.49 -8.69 16.05
CA ALA A 389 -1.93 -8.30 14.75
C ALA A 389 -2.03 -6.78 14.52
N CYS A 390 -2.95 -6.11 15.20
CA CYS A 390 -3.30 -4.69 15.01
C CYS A 390 -3.75 -4.40 13.56
N LEU A 391 -3.91 -3.13 13.21
CA LEU A 391 -4.26 -2.75 11.85
C LEU A 391 -3.15 -3.13 10.86
N ALA A 392 -1.89 -2.81 11.23
CA ALA A 392 -0.75 -3.02 10.35
C ALA A 392 0.57 -2.88 11.16
N PRO A 393 1.70 -3.26 10.57
CA PRO A 393 3.04 -3.01 11.12
C PRO A 393 3.35 -1.54 11.43
N VAL A 394 2.52 -0.61 11.02
CA VAL A 394 2.66 0.82 11.36
C VAL A 394 2.25 1.15 12.79
N ASN A 395 1.17 0.57 13.32
CA ASN A 395 0.68 0.86 14.69
C ASN A 395 0.99 -0.24 15.71
N GLN A 396 1.29 -1.46 15.26
CA GLN A 396 1.61 -2.59 16.14
C GLN A 396 2.84 -2.33 17.03
N PRO A 397 3.99 -1.82 16.52
CA PRO A 397 5.13 -1.48 17.33
C PRO A 397 4.81 -0.43 18.40
N MET A 398 4.00 0.57 18.08
CA MET A 398 3.56 1.58 19.04
C MET A 398 2.68 0.97 20.13
N SER A 399 1.77 0.06 19.76
CA SER A 399 0.93 -0.65 20.73
C SER A 399 1.77 -1.51 21.66
N LEU A 400 2.86 -2.13 21.17
CA LEU A 400 3.83 -2.85 22.00
C LEU A 400 4.50 -1.92 23.01
N VAL A 401 4.96 -0.74 22.57
CA VAL A 401 5.56 0.26 23.49
C VAL A 401 4.53 0.71 24.54
N CYS A 402 3.26 0.96 24.16
CA CYS A 402 2.20 1.29 25.12
C CYS A 402 2.02 0.21 26.20
N CYS A 403 1.92 -1.06 25.77
CA CYS A 403 1.77 -2.18 26.71
C CYS A 403 3.03 -2.41 27.54
N TYR A 404 4.20 -2.22 26.97
CA TYR A 404 5.48 -2.28 27.72
C TYR A 404 5.53 -1.25 28.84
N ILE A 405 5.11 -0.01 28.58
CA ILE A 405 5.05 1.07 29.58
C ILE A 405 4.01 0.76 30.66
N ARG A 406 2.85 0.22 30.27
CA ARG A 406 1.71 -0.02 31.17
C ARG A 406 1.84 -1.29 31.97
N ASP A 407 2.13 -2.40 31.30
CA ASP A 407 2.01 -3.76 31.84
C ASP A 407 3.35 -4.38 32.20
N GLY A 408 4.46 -3.77 31.77
CA GLY A 408 5.82 -4.27 31.98
C GLY A 408 6.28 -5.31 30.93
N PRO A 409 7.60 -5.60 30.90
CA PRO A 409 8.28 -6.36 29.85
C PRO A 409 7.80 -7.80 29.70
N ASP A 410 7.37 -8.44 30.76
CA ASP A 410 7.04 -9.86 30.83
C ASP A 410 5.52 -10.13 30.82
N SER A 411 4.71 -9.10 30.55
CA SER A 411 3.26 -9.24 30.52
C SER A 411 2.80 -10.12 29.34
N TYR A 412 1.61 -10.70 29.49
CA TYR A 412 0.99 -11.48 28.42
C TYR A 412 0.82 -10.66 27.14
N THR A 413 0.36 -9.43 27.27
CA THR A 413 0.11 -8.50 26.14
C THR A 413 1.39 -8.22 25.35
N VAL A 414 2.51 -7.94 26.04
CA VAL A 414 3.81 -7.69 25.42
C VAL A 414 4.33 -8.94 24.70
N ARG A 415 4.23 -10.13 25.33
CA ARG A 415 4.65 -11.38 24.68
C ARG A 415 3.85 -11.68 23.43
N ARG A 416 2.51 -11.50 23.47
CA ARG A 416 1.66 -11.72 22.28
C ARG A 416 1.96 -10.73 21.16
N LEU A 417 2.15 -9.45 21.48
CA LEU A 417 2.51 -8.45 20.46
C LEU A 417 3.87 -8.76 19.83
N ARG A 418 4.88 -9.17 20.63
CA ARG A 418 6.19 -9.59 20.10
C ARG A 418 6.05 -10.78 19.13
N GLU A 419 5.26 -11.78 19.49
CA GLU A 419 4.98 -12.92 18.63
C GLU A 419 4.29 -12.50 17.33
N ARG A 420 3.35 -11.58 17.41
CA ARG A 420 2.60 -11.10 16.24
C ARG A 420 3.37 -10.10 15.37
N MET A 421 4.43 -9.48 15.86
CA MET A 421 5.32 -8.70 15.01
C MET A 421 5.98 -9.54 13.90
N GLU A 422 6.13 -10.84 14.11
CA GLU A 422 6.62 -11.76 13.06
C GLU A 422 5.72 -11.77 11.81
N ASP A 423 4.43 -11.50 11.95
CA ASP A 423 3.47 -11.49 10.84
C ASP A 423 3.75 -10.37 9.81
N GLY A 424 4.42 -9.30 10.25
CA GLY A 424 4.82 -8.18 9.38
C GLY A 424 6.18 -8.36 8.70
N ILE A 425 6.94 -9.40 9.07
CA ILE A 425 8.28 -9.64 8.52
C ILE A 425 8.19 -10.42 7.22
N PHE A 426 9.01 -10.02 6.25
CA PHE A 426 9.23 -10.77 5.02
C PHE A 426 10.72 -10.85 4.70
N VAL A 427 11.19 -12.00 4.22
CA VAL A 427 12.59 -12.21 3.80
C VAL A 427 12.60 -12.48 2.30
N ASN A 428 13.40 -11.69 1.58
CA ASN A 428 13.54 -11.80 0.14
C ASN A 428 15.02 -11.84 -0.30
N ALA A 429 15.23 -11.76 -1.59
CA ALA A 429 16.59 -11.78 -2.17
C ALA A 429 17.52 -10.66 -1.67
N ASP A 430 16.97 -9.54 -1.23
CA ASP A 430 17.77 -8.42 -0.68
C ASP A 430 17.99 -8.54 0.83
N GLY A 431 17.18 -9.32 1.54
CA GLY A 431 17.25 -9.51 2.98
C GLY A 431 15.89 -9.42 3.67
N MET A 432 15.87 -9.01 4.95
CA MET A 432 14.67 -8.94 5.78
C MET A 432 14.08 -7.55 5.79
N MET A 433 12.79 -7.46 5.51
CA MET A 433 12.01 -6.24 5.47
C MET A 433 10.72 -6.34 6.30
N VAL A 434 9.99 -5.23 6.43
CA VAL A 434 8.66 -5.17 7.03
C VAL A 434 7.64 -4.78 5.97
N CYS A 435 6.57 -5.55 5.85
CA CYS A 435 5.46 -5.33 4.92
C CYS A 435 4.60 -4.13 5.31
N GLY A 436 3.89 -3.55 4.34
CA GLY A 436 2.94 -2.45 4.57
C GLY A 436 1.70 -2.86 5.38
N THR A 437 1.32 -4.14 5.28
CA THR A 437 0.33 -4.83 6.12
C THR A 437 0.88 -6.19 6.54
N ASN A 438 0.05 -7.04 7.15
CA ASN A 438 0.47 -8.40 7.54
C ASN A 438 0.49 -9.37 6.34
N GLY A 439 0.69 -8.87 5.12
CA GLY A 439 0.74 -9.59 3.85
C GLY A 439 -0.45 -9.31 2.94
N VAL A 440 -0.55 -10.05 1.83
CA VAL A 440 -1.49 -9.83 0.71
C VAL A 440 -2.30 -11.09 0.36
N GLN A 441 -2.40 -12.03 1.27
CA GLN A 441 -2.84 -13.41 1.01
C GLN A 441 -4.23 -13.51 0.39
N SER A 442 -5.24 -12.85 0.97
CA SER A 442 -6.62 -12.89 0.45
C SER A 442 -6.73 -12.13 -0.88
N TRP A 443 -6.04 -11.01 -0.98
CA TRP A 443 -6.02 -10.15 -2.16
C TRP A 443 -5.42 -10.87 -3.38
N ASP A 444 -4.21 -11.38 -3.25
CA ASP A 444 -3.52 -12.07 -4.34
C ASP A 444 -4.24 -13.36 -4.77
N THR A 445 -4.80 -14.09 -3.81
CA THR A 445 -5.55 -15.32 -4.11
C THR A 445 -6.82 -15.02 -4.90
N ALA A 446 -7.53 -13.94 -4.58
CA ALA A 446 -8.71 -13.52 -5.32
C ALA A 446 -8.37 -13.18 -6.78
N PHE A 447 -7.30 -12.42 -7.02
CA PHE A 447 -6.87 -12.10 -8.38
C PHE A 447 -6.29 -13.29 -9.14
N ALA A 448 -5.61 -14.22 -8.45
CA ALA A 448 -5.15 -15.46 -9.05
C ALA A 448 -6.33 -16.29 -9.61
N ILE A 449 -7.39 -16.46 -8.81
CA ILE A 449 -8.63 -17.13 -9.25
C ILE A 449 -9.21 -16.43 -10.47
N GLN A 450 -9.35 -15.11 -10.43
CA GLN A 450 -9.94 -14.35 -11.55
C GLN A 450 -9.09 -14.43 -12.82
N ALA A 451 -7.76 -14.47 -12.70
CA ALA A 451 -6.87 -14.64 -13.84
C ALA A 451 -7.11 -15.98 -14.55
N VAL A 452 -7.20 -17.09 -13.77
CA VAL A 452 -7.46 -18.43 -14.32
C VAL A 452 -8.88 -18.54 -14.91
N VAL A 453 -9.89 -17.99 -14.25
CA VAL A 453 -11.26 -17.97 -14.79
C VAL A 453 -11.34 -17.17 -16.09
N SER A 454 -10.73 -15.97 -16.12
CA SER A 454 -10.73 -15.10 -17.30
C SER A 454 -9.96 -15.69 -18.50
N SER A 455 -9.02 -16.60 -18.25
CA SER A 455 -8.30 -17.31 -19.30
C SER A 455 -9.06 -18.53 -19.87
N GLY A 456 -10.24 -18.87 -19.30
CA GLY A 456 -11.02 -20.03 -19.68
C GLY A 456 -10.45 -21.36 -19.18
N LEU A 457 -9.42 -21.33 -18.32
CA LEU A 457 -8.70 -22.53 -17.87
C LEU A 457 -9.18 -23.05 -16.50
N ALA A 458 -10.18 -22.43 -15.88
CA ALA A 458 -10.71 -22.88 -14.60
C ALA A 458 -11.26 -24.34 -14.64
N ASN A 459 -11.76 -24.77 -15.78
CA ASN A 459 -12.28 -26.13 -15.96
C ASN A 459 -11.23 -27.11 -16.52
N ASP A 460 -10.01 -26.67 -16.80
CA ASP A 460 -8.92 -27.54 -17.26
C ASP A 460 -8.48 -28.44 -16.10
N PRO A 461 -8.49 -29.79 -16.26
CA PRO A 461 -8.13 -30.73 -15.20
C PRO A 461 -6.77 -30.48 -14.55
N ARG A 462 -5.83 -29.88 -15.30
CA ARG A 462 -4.49 -29.56 -14.79
C ARG A 462 -4.54 -28.50 -13.70
N TRP A 463 -5.32 -27.41 -13.92
CA TRP A 463 -5.34 -26.26 -13.02
C TRP A 463 -6.39 -26.36 -11.91
N ARG A 464 -7.30 -27.30 -12.04
CA ARG A 464 -8.38 -27.51 -11.09
C ARG A 464 -7.92 -27.72 -9.65
N PRO A 465 -6.93 -28.61 -9.34
CA PRO A 465 -6.46 -28.79 -7.97
C PRO A 465 -5.92 -27.51 -7.33
N MET A 466 -5.23 -26.67 -8.11
CA MET A 466 -4.74 -25.37 -7.70
C MET A 466 -5.91 -24.44 -7.32
N MET A 467 -6.96 -24.40 -8.14
CA MET A 467 -8.13 -23.54 -7.90
C MET A 467 -9.01 -24.06 -6.75
N GLU A 468 -9.14 -25.37 -6.55
CA GLU A 468 -9.87 -25.93 -5.41
C GLU A 468 -9.20 -25.56 -4.07
N LYS A 469 -7.88 -25.61 -3.99
CA LYS A 469 -7.12 -25.13 -2.83
C LYS A 469 -7.27 -23.63 -2.61
N ALA A 470 -7.27 -22.83 -3.68
CA ALA A 470 -7.48 -21.39 -3.58
C ALA A 470 -8.90 -21.04 -3.08
N LEU A 471 -9.92 -21.77 -3.53
CA LEU A 471 -11.29 -21.63 -3.05
C LEU A 471 -11.40 -22.05 -1.56
N GLU A 472 -10.73 -23.12 -1.16
CA GLU A 472 -10.67 -23.54 0.25
C GLU A 472 -10.00 -22.50 1.14
N PHE A 473 -8.93 -21.86 0.65
CA PHE A 473 -8.29 -20.78 1.37
C PHE A 473 -9.26 -19.60 1.57
N LEU A 474 -9.95 -19.14 0.52
CA LEU A 474 -10.93 -18.05 0.66
C LEU A 474 -12.09 -18.41 1.59
N ASP A 475 -12.55 -19.67 1.59
CA ASP A 475 -13.53 -20.17 2.56
C ASP A 475 -13.02 -20.04 3.99
N ASN A 476 -11.79 -20.47 4.25
CA ASN A 476 -11.17 -20.41 5.57
C ASN A 476 -10.90 -18.98 6.04
N GLN A 477 -10.65 -18.05 5.13
CA GLN A 477 -10.32 -16.65 5.46
C GLN A 477 -11.53 -15.73 5.59
N GLN A 478 -12.75 -16.20 5.31
CA GLN A 478 -13.94 -15.39 5.55
C GLN A 478 -14.14 -15.13 7.04
N ILE A 479 -14.30 -13.87 7.41
CA ILE A 479 -14.59 -13.44 8.79
C ILE A 479 -16.03 -13.84 9.14
N ARG A 480 -16.23 -14.57 10.25
CA ARG A 480 -17.52 -15.16 10.62
C ARG A 480 -18.32 -14.34 11.61
N GLU A 481 -17.68 -13.40 12.30
CA GLU A 481 -18.28 -12.66 13.41
C GLU A 481 -17.92 -11.18 13.34
N ASP A 482 -18.82 -10.36 13.82
CA ASP A 482 -18.56 -8.93 14.01
C ASP A 482 -17.63 -8.70 15.20
N VAL A 483 -17.12 -7.47 15.28
CA VAL A 483 -16.29 -6.97 16.37
C VAL A 483 -17.13 -6.88 17.65
N LYS A 484 -16.57 -7.32 18.74
CA LYS A 484 -17.17 -7.08 20.06
C LYS A 484 -17.13 -5.59 20.40
N ASP A 485 -18.18 -5.09 21.01
CA ASP A 485 -18.30 -3.68 21.40
C ASP A 485 -18.01 -2.70 20.25
N MET A 486 -18.49 -3.03 19.04
CA MET A 486 -18.20 -2.33 17.79
C MET A 486 -18.39 -0.81 17.89
N ASP A 487 -19.46 -0.35 18.57
CA ASP A 487 -19.73 1.07 18.76
C ASP A 487 -18.71 1.75 19.68
N LYS A 488 -18.18 1.03 20.69
CA LYS A 488 -17.20 1.58 21.64
C LYS A 488 -15.80 1.71 21.04
N CYS A 489 -15.44 0.78 20.13
CA CYS A 489 -14.13 0.80 19.44
C CYS A 489 -14.20 1.43 18.05
N TYR A 490 -15.36 1.98 17.67
CA TYR A 490 -15.57 2.72 16.42
C TYR A 490 -15.27 1.90 15.15
N ARG A 491 -15.48 0.58 15.21
CA ARG A 491 -15.22 -0.34 14.10
C ARG A 491 -16.41 -0.42 13.13
N HIS A 492 -16.14 -0.83 11.91
CA HIS A 492 -17.14 -1.11 10.89
C HIS A 492 -17.57 -2.58 10.96
N PRO A 493 -18.79 -2.96 10.56
CA PRO A 493 -19.21 -4.35 10.43
C PRO A 493 -18.25 -5.15 9.55
N ARG A 494 -17.99 -6.41 9.91
CA ARG A 494 -17.03 -7.26 9.20
C ARG A 494 -17.51 -8.69 8.96
N LYS A 495 -18.64 -9.09 9.52
CA LYS A 495 -19.18 -10.45 9.33
C LYS A 495 -19.42 -10.74 7.84
N GLY A 496 -18.93 -11.87 7.36
CA GLY A 496 -19.00 -12.25 5.95
C GLY A 496 -17.86 -11.67 5.07
N ALA A 497 -17.09 -10.73 5.57
CA ALA A 497 -16.04 -10.03 4.83
C ALA A 497 -14.71 -10.80 4.77
N TRP A 498 -13.79 -10.27 3.96
CA TRP A 498 -12.38 -10.63 3.94
C TRP A 498 -11.52 -9.40 4.25
N ALA A 499 -10.44 -9.64 4.99
CA ALA A 499 -9.38 -8.67 5.17
C ALA A 499 -8.40 -8.75 3.97
N PHE A 500 -7.51 -7.78 3.87
CA PHE A 500 -6.48 -7.75 2.82
C PHE A 500 -5.50 -8.95 2.93
N SER A 501 -5.08 -9.28 4.15
CA SER A 501 -4.20 -10.41 4.46
C SER A 501 -4.99 -11.65 4.91
N THR A 502 -5.26 -11.77 6.20
CA THR A 502 -5.95 -12.91 6.81
C THR A 502 -7.13 -12.47 7.68
N LYS A 503 -8.04 -13.39 7.99
CA LYS A 503 -9.19 -13.14 8.90
C LYS A 503 -8.77 -12.63 10.27
N VAL A 504 -7.57 -12.98 10.74
CA VAL A 504 -7.06 -12.60 12.07
C VAL A 504 -6.77 -11.11 12.15
N GLN A 505 -6.21 -10.52 11.09
CA GLN A 505 -6.01 -9.07 11.00
C GLN A 505 -7.33 -8.31 11.19
N GLY A 506 -8.44 -8.89 10.74
CA GLY A 506 -9.78 -8.54 11.17
C GLY A 506 -10.31 -7.18 10.71
N TYR A 507 -9.60 -6.48 9.83
CA TYR A 507 -10.08 -5.29 9.16
C TYR A 507 -10.64 -5.65 7.79
N ALA A 508 -11.95 -5.60 7.67
CA ALA A 508 -12.62 -5.77 6.39
C ALA A 508 -12.31 -4.58 5.47
N VAL A 509 -12.04 -4.85 4.20
CA VAL A 509 -11.78 -3.84 3.17
C VAL A 509 -12.73 -4.09 2.02
N SER A 510 -13.45 -3.07 1.56
CA SER A 510 -14.56 -3.22 0.63
C SER A 510 -14.20 -3.89 -0.69
N ASP A 511 -13.04 -3.57 -1.24
CA ASP A 511 -12.51 -4.20 -2.45
C ASP A 511 -12.05 -5.65 -2.20
N CYS A 512 -11.43 -5.95 -1.06
CA CYS A 512 -11.08 -7.31 -0.69
C CYS A 512 -12.33 -8.20 -0.50
N VAL A 513 -13.37 -7.66 0.14
CA VAL A 513 -14.67 -8.34 0.24
C VAL A 513 -15.23 -8.62 -1.14
N SER A 514 -15.19 -7.62 -2.01
CA SER A 514 -15.72 -7.70 -3.37
C SER A 514 -14.95 -8.73 -4.21
N GLU A 515 -13.61 -8.61 -4.26
CA GLU A 515 -12.79 -9.46 -5.12
C GLU A 515 -12.78 -10.92 -4.65
N ALA A 516 -12.77 -11.15 -3.32
CA ALA A 516 -12.88 -12.50 -2.77
C ALA A 516 -14.27 -13.10 -3.02
N LEU A 517 -15.35 -12.36 -2.76
CA LEU A 517 -16.72 -12.82 -3.02
C LEU A 517 -16.95 -13.10 -4.52
N LYS A 518 -16.46 -12.21 -5.41
CA LYS A 518 -16.49 -12.41 -6.86
C LYS A 518 -15.80 -13.72 -7.25
N SER A 519 -14.61 -13.96 -6.71
CA SER A 519 -13.82 -15.16 -6.99
C SER A 519 -14.52 -16.44 -6.53
N VAL A 520 -15.15 -16.43 -5.35
CA VAL A 520 -15.97 -17.53 -4.85
C VAL A 520 -17.16 -17.80 -5.77
N ILE A 521 -17.90 -16.76 -6.17
CA ILE A 521 -19.07 -16.91 -7.07
C ILE A 521 -18.63 -17.46 -8.43
N LEU A 522 -17.54 -16.93 -8.99
CA LEU A 522 -17.00 -17.40 -10.28
C LEU A 522 -16.67 -18.89 -10.26
N LEU A 523 -16.01 -19.40 -9.21
CA LEU A 523 -15.70 -20.81 -9.12
C LEU A 523 -16.92 -21.67 -8.80
N GLN A 524 -17.76 -21.27 -7.84
CA GLN A 524 -18.88 -22.10 -7.39
C GLN A 524 -20.11 -22.09 -8.32
N LYS A 525 -20.28 -21.03 -9.13
CA LYS A 525 -21.50 -20.84 -9.93
C LYS A 525 -21.25 -20.71 -11.44
N GLU A 526 -20.09 -20.20 -11.87
CA GLU A 526 -19.78 -20.00 -13.30
C GLU A 526 -18.87 -21.11 -13.84
N ALA A 527 -17.92 -21.61 -13.04
CA ALA A 527 -17.09 -22.74 -13.41
C ALA A 527 -17.78 -24.07 -13.10
N SER A 528 -17.43 -25.12 -13.86
CA SER A 528 -18.11 -26.44 -13.74
C SER A 528 -17.49 -27.31 -12.66
N GLY A 529 -18.34 -27.87 -11.77
CA GLY A 529 -17.99 -28.97 -10.88
C GLY A 529 -17.12 -28.60 -9.67
N TYR A 530 -16.98 -27.32 -9.32
CA TYR A 530 -16.33 -26.92 -8.08
C TYR A 530 -17.24 -27.17 -6.87
N PRO A 531 -16.68 -27.55 -5.70
CA PRO A 531 -17.46 -27.76 -4.49
C PRO A 531 -18.07 -26.44 -3.99
N GLN A 532 -19.29 -26.48 -3.50
CA GLN A 532 -19.91 -25.35 -2.81
C GLN A 532 -19.35 -25.26 -1.38
N ARG A 533 -18.25 -24.48 -1.20
CA ARG A 533 -17.61 -24.26 0.10
C ARG A 533 -18.38 -23.23 0.94
N LEU A 534 -18.81 -22.14 0.32
CA LEU A 534 -19.67 -21.13 0.95
C LEU A 534 -21.12 -21.42 0.58
N ASP A 535 -21.96 -21.58 1.59
CA ASP A 535 -23.41 -21.62 1.42
C ASP A 535 -23.98 -20.22 1.12
N ASP A 536 -25.22 -20.18 0.70
CA ASP A 536 -25.88 -18.93 0.31
C ASP A 536 -25.97 -17.93 1.48
N ARG A 537 -26.13 -18.41 2.73
CA ARG A 537 -26.17 -17.54 3.90
C ARG A 537 -24.86 -16.77 4.09
N ARG A 538 -23.74 -17.43 3.91
CA ARG A 538 -22.41 -16.82 4.04
C ARG A 538 -22.10 -15.87 2.90
N ILE A 539 -22.62 -16.16 1.70
CA ILE A 539 -22.57 -15.23 0.56
C ILE A 539 -23.42 -14.00 0.87
N PHE A 540 -24.60 -14.17 1.46
CA PHE A 540 -25.48 -13.07 1.87
C PHE A 540 -24.87 -12.21 2.97
N ASP A 541 -24.23 -12.81 3.99
CA ASP A 541 -23.49 -12.06 5.02
C ASP A 541 -22.42 -11.15 4.38
N ALA A 542 -21.71 -11.61 3.34
CA ALA A 542 -20.72 -10.80 2.62
C ALA A 542 -21.37 -9.65 1.84
N VAL A 543 -22.49 -9.90 1.16
CA VAL A 543 -23.25 -8.86 0.45
C VAL A 543 -23.80 -7.82 1.42
N ASP A 544 -24.33 -8.26 2.57
CA ASP A 544 -24.86 -7.35 3.59
C ASP A 544 -23.78 -6.41 4.10
N THR A 545 -22.58 -6.92 4.36
CA THR A 545 -21.44 -6.11 4.77
C THR A 545 -20.98 -5.20 3.63
N LEU A 546 -20.91 -5.69 2.39
CA LEU A 546 -20.50 -4.88 1.23
C LEU A 546 -21.44 -3.68 1.01
N LEU A 547 -22.72 -3.87 1.16
CA LEU A 547 -23.71 -2.78 1.02
C LEU A 547 -23.52 -1.64 2.05
N THR A 548 -22.84 -1.90 3.17
CA THR A 548 -22.57 -0.89 4.19
C THR A 548 -21.49 0.12 3.80
N TYR A 549 -20.67 -0.17 2.79
CA TYR A 549 -19.55 0.70 2.40
C TYR A 549 -19.93 1.86 1.50
N GLN A 550 -21.11 1.80 0.87
CA GLN A 550 -21.53 2.87 -0.03
C GLN A 550 -21.82 4.17 0.74
N ASP A 551 -21.24 5.27 0.29
CA ASP A 551 -21.60 6.59 0.81
C ASP A 551 -23.04 6.95 0.44
N PRO A 552 -23.91 7.21 1.43
CA PRO A 552 -25.31 7.50 1.17
C PRO A 552 -25.55 8.83 0.45
N LYS A 553 -24.58 9.71 0.36
CA LYS A 553 -24.69 11.01 -0.32
C LYS A 553 -24.34 10.90 -1.79
N THR A 554 -23.21 10.33 -2.11
CA THR A 554 -22.64 10.34 -3.47
C THR A 554 -22.84 9.03 -4.22
N GLY A 555 -22.80 7.88 -3.51
CA GLY A 555 -22.93 6.56 -4.11
C GLY A 555 -21.59 5.85 -4.36
N GLY A 556 -20.44 6.51 -4.17
CA GLY A 556 -19.13 5.87 -4.23
C GLY A 556 -18.85 4.99 -3.02
N CYS A 557 -17.85 4.13 -3.10
CA CYS A 557 -17.42 3.25 -2.01
C CYS A 557 -16.08 3.67 -1.44
N ALA A 558 -15.99 3.61 -0.13
CA ALA A 558 -14.77 3.76 0.63
C ALA A 558 -14.07 2.41 0.84
N SER A 559 -12.83 2.42 1.33
CA SER A 559 -12.07 1.17 1.53
C SER A 559 -12.40 0.49 2.86
N TYR A 560 -12.11 1.09 4.00
CA TYR A 560 -12.25 0.47 5.32
C TYR A 560 -13.55 0.78 6.02
N GLU A 561 -14.08 1.98 5.82
CA GLU A 561 -15.27 2.49 6.51
C GLU A 561 -15.96 3.54 5.63
N ARG A 562 -17.24 3.79 5.86
CA ARG A 562 -17.88 4.96 5.22
C ARG A 562 -17.22 6.26 5.71
N PRO A 563 -17.13 7.31 4.87
CA PRO A 563 -16.68 8.61 5.32
C PRO A 563 -17.49 9.11 6.51
N ARG A 564 -16.83 9.42 7.63
CA ARG A 564 -17.44 9.88 8.88
C ARG A 564 -17.14 11.36 9.14
N GLY A 565 -16.03 11.87 8.58
CA GLY A 565 -15.58 13.25 8.71
C GLY A 565 -15.72 14.05 7.42
N GLY A 566 -15.75 15.37 7.54
CA GLY A 566 -15.71 16.26 6.38
C GLY A 566 -14.28 16.52 5.92
N GLN A 567 -14.07 16.74 4.63
CA GLN A 567 -12.73 17.00 4.03
C GLN A 567 -12.00 18.20 4.65
N TRP A 568 -12.72 19.17 5.25
CA TRP A 568 -12.12 20.28 5.98
C TRP A 568 -11.16 19.81 7.09
N MET A 569 -11.31 18.56 7.58
CA MET A 569 -10.43 17.99 8.61
C MET A 569 -9.00 17.78 8.11
N GLU A 570 -8.77 17.76 6.79
CA GLU A 570 -7.41 17.76 6.23
C GLU A 570 -6.59 19.00 6.64
N MET A 571 -7.26 20.10 7.06
CA MET A 571 -6.60 21.23 7.68
C MET A 571 -5.91 20.91 9.01
N LEU A 572 -6.27 19.77 9.63
CA LEU A 572 -5.67 19.24 10.87
C LEU A 572 -4.70 18.08 10.61
N ASN A 573 -4.36 17.81 9.35
CA ASN A 573 -3.43 16.75 9.00
C ASN A 573 -2.02 17.05 9.55
N ALA A 574 -1.58 16.21 10.49
CA ALA A 574 -0.27 16.29 11.12
C ALA A 574 0.81 15.48 10.41
N ALA A 575 0.44 14.70 9.38
CA ALA A 575 1.36 13.85 8.63
C ALA A 575 1.90 14.63 7.42
N GLU A 576 3.08 15.16 7.52
CA GLU A 576 3.72 15.93 6.44
C GLU A 576 4.02 15.07 5.21
N ILE A 577 4.22 13.77 5.41
CA ILE A 577 4.57 12.82 4.34
C ILE A 577 3.35 12.30 3.57
N PHE A 578 2.12 12.54 4.04
CA PHE A 578 0.90 12.04 3.44
C PHE A 578 -0.17 13.14 3.32
N GLY A 579 -0.69 13.34 2.13
CA GLY A 579 -1.94 14.09 1.91
C GLY A 579 -3.17 13.18 2.01
N ASN A 580 -4.35 13.77 2.24
CA ASN A 580 -5.64 13.06 2.23
C ASN A 580 -5.67 11.87 3.19
N ILE A 581 -5.20 12.05 4.44
CA ILE A 581 -5.10 10.97 5.43
C ILE A 581 -6.00 11.15 6.65
N MET A 582 -6.58 12.34 6.83
CA MET A 582 -7.40 12.61 8.03
C MET A 582 -8.76 11.96 7.98
N VAL A 583 -9.35 11.85 6.79
CA VAL A 583 -10.68 11.27 6.60
C VAL A 583 -10.65 10.18 5.55
N GLU A 584 -11.65 9.29 5.61
CA GLU A 584 -11.85 8.27 4.58
C GLU A 584 -12.37 8.94 3.29
N TYR A 585 -11.90 8.46 2.15
CA TYR A 585 -12.29 8.91 0.82
C TYR A 585 -13.05 7.82 0.06
N LEU A 586 -13.54 8.18 -1.11
CA LEU A 586 -14.20 7.27 -2.04
C LEU A 586 -13.26 6.98 -3.20
N TYR A 587 -13.20 5.74 -3.63
CA TYR A 587 -12.19 5.28 -4.57
C TYR A 587 -12.84 4.61 -5.80
N PRO A 588 -12.36 4.90 -7.02
CA PRO A 588 -12.81 4.19 -8.22
C PRO A 588 -12.61 2.68 -8.11
N GLU A 589 -11.48 2.24 -7.55
CA GLU A 589 -11.13 0.83 -7.34
C GLU A 589 -12.17 0.11 -6.47
N CYS A 590 -12.42 0.63 -5.27
CA CYS A 590 -13.38 0.05 -4.31
C CYS A 590 -14.81 0.08 -4.87
N THR A 591 -15.18 1.18 -5.53
CA THR A 591 -16.51 1.34 -6.12
C THR A 591 -16.73 0.34 -7.27
N THR A 592 -15.74 0.17 -8.14
CA THR A 592 -15.80 -0.80 -9.24
C THR A 592 -15.84 -2.24 -8.73
N ALA A 593 -14.98 -2.59 -7.77
CA ALA A 593 -14.97 -3.92 -7.17
C ALA A 593 -16.38 -4.30 -6.64
N ALA A 594 -17.04 -3.36 -5.94
CA ALA A 594 -18.40 -3.55 -5.44
C ALA A 594 -19.44 -3.69 -6.58
N VAL A 595 -19.37 -2.84 -7.62
CA VAL A 595 -20.29 -2.89 -8.78
C VAL A 595 -20.20 -4.24 -9.49
N THR A 596 -18.99 -4.68 -9.82
CA THR A 596 -18.76 -5.92 -10.57
C THR A 596 -19.22 -7.15 -9.78
N THR A 597 -18.92 -7.17 -8.49
CA THR A 597 -19.31 -8.26 -7.58
C THR A 597 -20.82 -8.32 -7.38
N LEU A 598 -21.47 -7.18 -7.08
CA LEU A 598 -22.91 -7.13 -6.88
C LEU A 598 -23.69 -7.44 -8.15
N LYS A 599 -23.15 -7.08 -9.32
CA LYS A 599 -23.78 -7.44 -10.60
C LYS A 599 -23.68 -8.93 -10.88
N LEU A 600 -22.53 -9.55 -10.59
CA LEU A 600 -22.37 -11.01 -10.66
C LEU A 600 -23.28 -11.72 -9.64
N PHE A 601 -23.35 -11.20 -8.42
CA PHE A 601 -24.26 -11.71 -7.38
C PHE A 601 -25.72 -11.65 -7.84
N GLN A 602 -26.17 -10.52 -8.37
CA GLN A 602 -27.56 -10.33 -8.83
C GLN A 602 -27.95 -11.34 -9.92
N LYS A 603 -27.02 -11.83 -10.74
CA LYS A 603 -27.24 -12.87 -11.76
C LYS A 603 -27.68 -14.20 -11.14
N HIS A 604 -27.14 -14.57 -9.96
CA HIS A 604 -27.39 -15.85 -9.32
C HIS A 604 -28.42 -15.81 -8.20
N TRP A 605 -28.60 -14.64 -7.55
CA TRP A 605 -29.59 -14.42 -6.49
C TRP A 605 -30.37 -13.14 -6.75
N PRO A 606 -31.23 -13.14 -7.81
CA PRO A 606 -31.93 -11.93 -8.26
C PRO A 606 -32.91 -11.36 -7.22
N ASP A 607 -33.42 -12.19 -6.31
CA ASP A 607 -34.43 -11.77 -5.34
C ASP A 607 -33.85 -11.26 -4.02
N TYR A 608 -32.57 -11.59 -3.71
CA TYR A 608 -31.99 -11.18 -2.44
C TYR A 608 -31.64 -9.69 -2.43
N ARG A 609 -32.33 -8.94 -1.59
CA ARG A 609 -32.19 -7.47 -1.47
C ARG A 609 -32.17 -6.75 -2.83
N ALA A 610 -32.95 -7.26 -3.78
CA ALA A 610 -32.93 -6.87 -5.19
C ALA A 610 -32.94 -5.35 -5.42
N LYS A 611 -33.83 -4.63 -4.72
CA LYS A 611 -33.96 -3.17 -4.84
C LYS A 611 -32.73 -2.45 -4.31
N GLU A 612 -32.18 -2.89 -3.18
CA GLU A 612 -30.99 -2.25 -2.56
C GLU A 612 -29.75 -2.48 -3.42
N VAL A 613 -29.54 -3.71 -3.90
CA VAL A 613 -28.43 -4.05 -4.78
C VAL A 613 -28.52 -3.25 -6.10
N SER A 614 -29.70 -3.18 -6.72
CA SER A 614 -29.87 -2.40 -7.96
C SER A 614 -29.61 -0.91 -7.73
N THR A 615 -30.18 -0.35 -6.65
CA THR A 615 -29.96 1.07 -6.30
C THR A 615 -28.51 1.35 -6.00
N PHE A 616 -27.81 0.43 -5.32
CA PHE A 616 -26.38 0.54 -5.06
C PHE A 616 -25.58 0.64 -6.36
N ILE A 617 -25.79 -0.30 -7.30
CA ILE A 617 -25.09 -0.34 -8.57
C ILE A 617 -25.33 0.96 -9.38
N GLU A 618 -26.59 1.40 -9.49
CA GLU A 618 -26.93 2.63 -10.22
C GLU A 618 -26.21 3.86 -9.66
N ARG A 619 -26.19 4.00 -8.33
CA ARG A 619 -25.55 5.15 -7.67
C ARG A 619 -24.03 5.07 -7.78
N ALA A 620 -23.46 3.88 -7.64
CA ALA A 620 -22.02 3.66 -7.75
C ALA A 620 -21.52 3.98 -9.17
N VAL A 621 -22.20 3.52 -10.22
CA VAL A 621 -21.82 3.83 -11.61
C VAL A 621 -21.99 5.33 -11.91
N ARG A 622 -23.03 5.97 -11.38
CA ARG A 622 -23.17 7.43 -11.52
C ARG A 622 -21.97 8.15 -10.89
N TRP A 623 -21.54 7.72 -9.71
CA TRP A 623 -20.37 8.28 -9.04
C TRP A 623 -19.09 8.04 -9.86
N ILE A 624 -18.87 6.83 -10.41
CA ILE A 624 -17.73 6.53 -11.30
C ILE A 624 -17.66 7.52 -12.46
N LYS A 625 -18.79 7.82 -13.11
CA LYS A 625 -18.82 8.80 -14.20
C LYS A 625 -18.45 10.21 -13.73
N THR A 626 -18.86 10.61 -12.53
CA THR A 626 -18.49 11.93 -11.97
C THR A 626 -17.02 12.01 -11.54
N ALA A 627 -16.38 10.88 -11.27
CA ALA A 627 -14.97 10.80 -10.88
C ALA A 627 -14.01 10.78 -12.08
N GLN A 628 -14.54 10.72 -13.31
CA GLN A 628 -13.74 10.75 -14.54
C GLN A 628 -13.16 12.14 -14.78
N TYR A 629 -11.86 12.22 -15.00
CA TYR A 629 -11.16 13.47 -15.30
C TYR A 629 -11.46 13.95 -16.73
N ASP A 630 -11.21 15.24 -17.00
CA ASP A 630 -11.45 15.85 -18.32
C ASP A 630 -10.65 15.19 -19.45
N HIS A 631 -9.45 14.68 -19.14
CA HIS A 631 -8.65 13.93 -20.11
C HIS A 631 -9.15 12.50 -20.38
N GLY A 632 -10.24 12.07 -19.74
CA GLY A 632 -10.88 10.77 -19.96
C GLY A 632 -10.47 9.65 -19.01
N GLY A 633 -9.35 9.75 -18.29
CA GLY A 633 -8.91 8.75 -17.33
C GLY A 633 -9.54 8.94 -15.94
N TRP A 634 -9.27 7.97 -15.04
CA TRP A 634 -9.56 8.03 -13.60
C TRP A 634 -8.27 8.02 -12.82
N TYR A 635 -8.28 8.61 -11.62
CA TYR A 635 -7.14 8.65 -10.72
C TYR A 635 -7.21 7.51 -9.71
N GLY A 636 -6.14 6.68 -9.64
CA GLY A 636 -5.98 5.57 -8.69
C GLY A 636 -5.36 6.01 -7.38
N SER A 637 -5.81 5.41 -6.28
CA SER A 637 -5.31 5.70 -4.92
C SER A 637 -4.53 4.54 -4.29
N TRP A 638 -4.69 3.32 -4.83
CA TRP A 638 -4.07 2.10 -4.29
C TRP A 638 -3.03 1.49 -5.23
N ALA A 639 -3.00 1.90 -6.47
CA ALA A 639 -1.94 1.55 -7.41
C ALA A 639 -1.66 2.71 -8.37
N ILE A 640 -0.56 2.63 -9.10
CA ILE A 640 -0.05 3.62 -10.06
C ILE A 640 -0.84 3.51 -11.36
N CYS A 641 -1.34 4.53 -11.75
CA CYS A 641 -2.21 5.52 -11.14
C CYS A 641 -3.40 5.68 -12.08
N PHE A 642 -3.23 6.41 -13.19
CA PHE A 642 -4.29 6.64 -14.17
C PHE A 642 -4.59 5.38 -15.02
N THR A 643 -3.56 4.60 -15.38
CA THR A 643 -3.75 3.34 -16.12
C THR A 643 -4.56 2.34 -15.31
N TYR A 644 -4.20 2.15 -14.03
CA TYR A 644 -4.91 1.28 -13.10
C TYR A 644 -6.37 1.68 -12.89
N ALA A 645 -6.60 2.93 -12.50
CA ALA A 645 -7.96 3.39 -12.22
C ALA A 645 -8.82 3.50 -13.47
N THR A 646 -8.23 3.78 -14.64
CA THR A 646 -8.97 3.78 -15.90
C THR A 646 -9.43 2.37 -16.29
N MET A 647 -8.62 1.33 -16.02
CA MET A 647 -9.08 -0.06 -16.16
C MET A 647 -10.33 -0.31 -15.32
N PHE A 648 -10.34 0.09 -14.04
CA PHE A 648 -11.51 -0.08 -13.16
C PHE A 648 -12.70 0.76 -13.60
N GLY A 649 -12.52 2.00 -13.99
CA GLY A 649 -13.59 2.84 -14.52
C GLY A 649 -14.28 2.19 -15.73
N LEU A 650 -13.49 1.69 -16.67
CA LEU A 650 -13.99 0.97 -17.85
C LEU A 650 -14.65 -0.37 -17.47
N GLU A 651 -14.15 -1.10 -16.48
CA GLU A 651 -14.76 -2.34 -15.98
C GLU A 651 -16.14 -2.08 -15.37
N SER A 652 -16.31 -1.01 -14.59
CA SER A 652 -17.63 -0.60 -14.07
C SER A 652 -18.64 -0.33 -15.17
N LEU A 653 -18.24 0.44 -16.19
CA LEU A 653 -19.11 0.80 -17.33
C LEU A 653 -19.47 -0.45 -18.14
N ALA A 654 -18.49 -1.29 -18.45
CA ALA A 654 -18.71 -2.54 -19.19
C ALA A 654 -19.66 -3.50 -18.45
N THR A 655 -19.60 -3.53 -17.12
CA THR A 655 -20.46 -4.38 -16.28
C THR A 655 -21.95 -4.05 -16.41
N ILE A 656 -22.28 -2.81 -16.74
CA ILE A 656 -23.67 -2.38 -17.01
C ILE A 656 -24.01 -2.28 -18.49
N GLY A 657 -23.12 -2.77 -19.37
CA GLY A 657 -23.31 -2.80 -20.82
C GLY A 657 -22.88 -1.52 -21.56
N GLU A 658 -22.21 -0.60 -20.87
CA GLU A 658 -21.64 0.60 -21.50
C GLU A 658 -20.24 0.29 -22.07
N THR A 659 -20.09 0.53 -23.38
CA THR A 659 -18.89 0.20 -24.14
C THR A 659 -18.40 1.40 -24.94
N TYR A 660 -17.29 1.27 -25.65
CA TYR A 660 -16.74 2.29 -26.54
C TYR A 660 -17.78 2.84 -27.52
N GLU A 661 -18.65 1.97 -28.04
CA GLU A 661 -19.61 2.33 -29.05
C GLU A 661 -20.79 3.15 -28.52
N ASN A 662 -21.29 2.82 -27.33
CA ASN A 662 -22.55 3.33 -26.79
C ASN A 662 -22.43 4.27 -25.59
N SER A 663 -21.21 4.53 -25.09
CA SER A 663 -20.99 5.39 -23.93
C SER A 663 -19.86 6.39 -24.17
N GLU A 664 -20.15 7.67 -24.01
CA GLU A 664 -19.16 8.73 -24.10
C GLU A 664 -18.06 8.58 -23.04
N SER A 665 -18.43 8.24 -21.80
CA SER A 665 -17.49 8.01 -20.72
C SER A 665 -16.55 6.84 -21.03
N ALA A 666 -17.06 5.73 -21.56
CA ALA A 666 -16.25 4.58 -21.97
C ALA A 666 -15.31 4.95 -23.14
N ARG A 667 -15.80 5.70 -24.12
CA ARG A 667 -15.00 6.17 -25.27
C ARG A 667 -13.83 7.02 -24.77
N ARG A 668 -14.09 8.04 -23.96
CA ARG A 668 -13.05 8.92 -23.41
C ARG A 668 -11.99 8.15 -22.62
N GLY A 669 -12.42 7.16 -21.82
CA GLY A 669 -11.48 6.29 -21.08
C GLY A 669 -10.59 5.46 -22.01
N CYS A 670 -11.16 4.89 -23.07
CA CYS A 670 -10.38 4.16 -24.08
C CYS A 670 -9.40 5.09 -24.83
N GLU A 671 -9.84 6.26 -25.27
CA GLU A 671 -9.00 7.23 -25.96
C GLU A 671 -7.85 7.72 -25.08
N PHE A 672 -8.11 7.93 -23.79
CA PHE A 672 -7.05 8.22 -22.82
C PHE A 672 -5.99 7.11 -22.81
N LEU A 673 -6.38 5.83 -22.62
CA LEU A 673 -5.43 4.72 -22.62
C LEU A 673 -4.66 4.62 -23.93
N VAL A 674 -5.37 4.70 -25.07
CA VAL A 674 -4.76 4.60 -26.40
C VAL A 674 -3.75 5.72 -26.65
N SER A 675 -4.02 6.93 -26.14
CA SER A 675 -3.09 8.07 -26.24
C SER A 675 -1.77 7.85 -25.48
N LYS A 676 -1.72 6.86 -24.58
CA LYS A 676 -0.54 6.51 -23.76
C LYS A 676 0.18 5.27 -24.25
N GLN A 677 -0.34 4.59 -25.28
CA GLN A 677 0.34 3.44 -25.87
C GLN A 677 1.62 3.87 -26.58
N ARG A 678 2.72 3.23 -26.24
CA ARG A 678 4.04 3.53 -26.81
C ARG A 678 4.28 2.79 -28.14
N GLU A 679 5.37 3.16 -28.81
CA GLU A 679 5.75 2.55 -30.10
C GLU A 679 6.02 1.03 -29.99
N ASP A 680 6.52 0.55 -28.85
CA ASP A 680 6.73 -0.87 -28.58
C ASP A 680 5.43 -1.65 -28.32
N GLY A 681 4.29 -0.98 -28.32
CA GLY A 681 2.97 -1.54 -28.06
C GLY A 681 2.55 -1.58 -26.60
N GLY A 682 3.46 -1.30 -25.68
CA GLY A 682 3.20 -1.31 -24.23
C GLY A 682 2.73 0.03 -23.67
N TRP A 683 2.51 0.05 -22.36
CA TRP A 683 2.18 1.23 -21.56
C TRP A 683 3.21 1.41 -20.44
N SER A 684 3.41 2.66 -20.06
CA SER A 684 4.45 3.06 -19.11
C SER A 684 3.89 4.13 -18.19
N GLU A 685 3.87 3.88 -16.88
CA GLU A 685 3.47 4.90 -15.91
C GLU A 685 4.38 4.88 -14.68
N HIS A 686 4.79 6.05 -14.22
CA HIS A 686 5.68 6.25 -13.09
C HIS A 686 4.91 6.66 -11.83
N TYR A 687 5.43 6.36 -10.64
CA TYR A 687 4.80 6.70 -9.36
C TYR A 687 4.56 8.23 -9.21
N GLN A 688 5.37 9.07 -9.83
CA GLN A 688 5.17 10.51 -9.84
C GLN A 688 3.80 10.93 -10.41
N SER A 689 3.14 10.08 -11.19
CA SER A 689 1.75 10.31 -11.59
C SER A 689 0.82 10.47 -10.39
N CYS A 690 1.08 9.73 -9.29
CA CYS A 690 0.31 9.81 -8.07
C CYS A 690 0.56 11.11 -7.30
N GLU A 691 1.80 11.55 -7.24
CA GLU A 691 2.21 12.76 -6.51
C GLU A 691 1.78 14.03 -7.25
N GLU A 692 2.03 14.08 -8.56
CA GLU A 692 1.77 15.25 -9.39
C GLU A 692 0.34 15.32 -9.94
N MET A 693 -0.46 14.26 -9.75
CA MET A 693 -1.82 14.15 -10.26
C MET A 693 -1.94 14.38 -11.78
N ARG A 694 -0.90 14.00 -12.52
CA ARG A 694 -0.83 13.99 -13.98
C ARG A 694 -0.07 12.75 -14.46
N TYR A 695 -0.38 12.29 -15.67
CA TYR A 695 0.32 11.12 -16.23
C TYR A 695 1.81 11.43 -16.46
N VAL A 696 2.67 10.64 -15.86
CA VAL A 696 4.14 10.68 -16.02
C VAL A 696 4.60 9.31 -16.51
N GLU A 697 5.34 9.27 -17.60
CA GLU A 697 5.90 8.02 -18.11
C GLU A 697 7.10 7.55 -17.26
N HIS A 698 7.22 6.24 -17.10
CA HIS A 698 8.35 5.65 -16.41
C HIS A 698 9.64 5.76 -17.25
N PRO A 699 10.77 6.17 -16.66
CA PRO A 699 12.02 6.38 -17.41
C PRO A 699 12.58 5.10 -18.06
N SER A 700 12.28 3.92 -17.51
CA SER A 700 12.73 2.63 -18.08
C SER A 700 11.86 2.15 -19.26
N GLY A 701 10.81 2.87 -19.65
CA GLY A 701 9.93 2.49 -20.74
C GLY A 701 8.70 1.68 -20.30
N SER A 702 8.13 0.90 -21.24
CA SER A 702 6.90 0.14 -21.01
C SER A 702 7.06 -1.01 -20.03
N GLN A 703 6.00 -1.28 -19.26
CA GLN A 703 5.95 -2.28 -18.20
C GLN A 703 4.84 -3.30 -18.47
N VAL A 704 5.09 -4.58 -18.14
CA VAL A 704 4.11 -5.66 -18.38
C VAL A 704 2.81 -5.45 -17.60
N VAL A 705 2.88 -4.99 -16.35
CA VAL A 705 1.69 -4.78 -15.50
C VAL A 705 0.85 -3.60 -16.01
N MET A 706 1.49 -2.46 -16.32
CA MET A 706 0.79 -1.30 -16.88
C MET A 706 0.13 -1.64 -18.22
N THR A 707 0.83 -2.41 -19.05
CA THR A 707 0.30 -2.91 -20.33
C THR A 707 -0.90 -3.84 -20.12
N ALA A 708 -0.84 -4.74 -19.15
CA ALA A 708 -1.94 -5.64 -18.82
C ALA A 708 -3.19 -4.87 -18.37
N TRP A 709 -3.06 -3.88 -17.49
CA TRP A 709 -4.18 -3.06 -17.05
C TRP A 709 -4.84 -2.31 -18.21
N ALA A 710 -4.03 -1.65 -19.05
CA ALA A 710 -4.56 -0.95 -20.22
C ALA A 710 -5.33 -1.90 -21.15
N LEU A 711 -4.77 -3.08 -21.46
CA LEU A 711 -5.41 -4.07 -22.31
C LEU A 711 -6.73 -4.59 -21.72
N ILE A 712 -6.77 -4.89 -20.42
CA ILE A 712 -7.99 -5.34 -19.73
C ILE A 712 -9.08 -4.29 -19.88
N GLY A 713 -8.79 -3.03 -19.58
CA GLY A 713 -9.74 -1.93 -19.69
C GLY A 713 -10.27 -1.76 -21.11
N LEU A 714 -9.39 -1.72 -22.11
CA LEU A 714 -9.74 -1.58 -23.52
C LEU A 714 -10.59 -2.76 -24.02
N MET A 715 -10.24 -3.99 -23.65
CA MET A 715 -11.02 -5.17 -24.03
C MET A 715 -12.40 -5.18 -23.38
N LEU A 716 -12.52 -4.86 -22.11
CA LEU A 716 -13.82 -4.79 -21.43
C LEU A 716 -14.74 -3.75 -22.08
N ALA A 717 -14.20 -2.59 -22.39
CA ALA A 717 -14.92 -1.54 -23.10
C ALA A 717 -15.20 -1.82 -24.59
N LYS A 718 -14.77 -2.98 -25.11
CA LYS A 718 -14.90 -3.39 -26.53
C LYS A 718 -14.28 -2.38 -27.50
N TYR A 719 -13.07 -1.92 -27.18
CA TYR A 719 -12.33 -1.04 -28.09
C TYR A 719 -12.13 -1.70 -29.47
N PRO A 720 -12.39 -0.99 -30.59
CA PRO A 720 -12.53 -1.64 -31.88
C PRO A 720 -11.21 -2.00 -32.61
N ASP A 721 -10.10 -1.31 -32.31
CA ASP A 721 -8.83 -1.54 -33.00
C ASP A 721 -8.07 -2.74 -32.38
N VAL A 722 -8.30 -3.92 -32.95
CA VAL A 722 -7.69 -5.18 -32.49
C VAL A 722 -6.17 -5.18 -32.68
N GLU A 723 -5.64 -4.47 -33.69
CA GLU A 723 -4.19 -4.44 -33.93
C GLU A 723 -3.44 -3.70 -32.80
N ARG A 724 -4.01 -2.64 -32.27
CA ARG A 724 -3.46 -1.99 -31.05
C ARG A 724 -3.44 -2.92 -29.86
N LEU A 725 -4.50 -3.68 -29.65
CA LEU A 725 -4.55 -4.69 -28.58
C LEU A 725 -3.51 -5.78 -28.81
N ARG A 726 -3.38 -6.28 -30.02
CA ARG A 726 -2.40 -7.31 -30.41
C ARG A 726 -0.97 -6.87 -30.11
N ARG A 727 -0.62 -5.62 -30.43
CA ARG A 727 0.71 -5.06 -30.13
C ARG A 727 1.03 -5.09 -28.64
N GLY A 728 0.07 -4.74 -27.77
CA GLY A 728 0.25 -4.83 -26.33
C GLY A 728 0.37 -6.27 -25.83
N VAL A 729 -0.43 -7.18 -26.39
CA VAL A 729 -0.36 -8.62 -26.10
C VAL A 729 1.00 -9.20 -26.52
N ALA A 730 1.50 -8.84 -27.70
CA ALA A 730 2.82 -9.26 -28.18
C ALA A 730 3.95 -8.71 -27.29
N PHE A 731 3.81 -7.47 -26.79
CA PHE A 731 4.75 -6.90 -25.82
C PHE A 731 4.83 -7.75 -24.54
N ILE A 732 3.69 -8.10 -23.93
CA ILE A 732 3.67 -8.93 -22.70
C ILE A 732 4.26 -10.31 -22.99
N ALA A 733 3.83 -10.98 -24.06
CA ALA A 733 4.31 -12.31 -24.43
C ALA A 733 5.83 -12.32 -24.71
N GLY A 734 6.34 -11.27 -25.38
CA GLY A 734 7.76 -11.13 -25.69
C GLY A 734 8.66 -10.86 -24.48
N ARG A 735 8.09 -10.45 -23.33
CA ARG A 735 8.80 -10.25 -22.06
C ARG A 735 8.82 -11.48 -21.15
N GLN A 736 8.08 -12.55 -21.52
CA GLN A 736 8.04 -13.79 -20.75
C GLN A 736 9.38 -14.50 -20.81
N GLN A 737 9.87 -14.94 -19.66
CA GLN A 737 11.11 -15.69 -19.53
C GLN A 737 10.92 -17.15 -19.98
N PRO A 738 12.00 -17.88 -20.30
CA PRO A 738 11.93 -19.27 -20.76
C PRO A 738 11.23 -20.25 -19.78
N ASP A 739 11.22 -19.93 -18.49
CA ASP A 739 10.53 -20.72 -17.45
C ASP A 739 9.07 -20.33 -17.25
N GLY A 740 8.59 -19.30 -17.96
CA GLY A 740 7.23 -18.79 -17.88
C GLY A 740 7.05 -17.58 -16.96
N GLU A 741 8.09 -17.14 -16.25
CA GLU A 741 8.06 -15.95 -15.40
C GLU A 741 8.02 -14.64 -16.21
N TRP A 742 7.55 -13.54 -15.59
CA TRP A 742 7.83 -12.17 -15.99
C TRP A 742 8.69 -11.50 -14.91
N LYS A 743 9.68 -10.73 -15.32
CA LYS A 743 10.54 -9.98 -14.38
C LYS A 743 9.74 -8.86 -13.70
N GLN A 744 10.13 -8.53 -12.47
CA GLN A 744 9.69 -7.32 -11.81
C GLN A 744 10.34 -6.11 -12.48
N GLU A 745 9.56 -5.10 -12.87
CA GLU A 745 10.08 -3.96 -13.65
C GLU A 745 10.02 -2.65 -12.87
N ALA A 746 9.02 -2.46 -12.03
CA ALA A 746 8.84 -1.28 -11.16
C ALA A 746 7.84 -1.60 -10.05
N VAL A 747 7.67 -0.69 -9.09
CA VAL A 747 6.58 -0.76 -8.11
C VAL A 747 5.24 -0.47 -8.79
N GLU A 748 4.20 -1.15 -8.37
CA GLU A 748 2.85 -1.03 -8.95
C GLU A 748 1.86 -0.29 -8.05
N GLY A 749 2.07 -0.38 -6.74
CA GLY A 749 1.18 0.16 -5.74
C GLY A 749 1.59 1.52 -5.21
N VAL A 750 0.63 2.19 -4.60
CA VAL A 750 0.85 3.44 -3.89
C VAL A 750 -0.08 3.53 -2.68
N PHE A 751 0.39 4.15 -1.62
CA PHE A 751 -0.38 4.52 -0.44
C PHE A 751 -0.37 6.04 -0.31
N ASN A 752 -1.56 6.64 -0.28
CA ASN A 752 -1.77 8.08 -0.07
C ASN A 752 -0.85 8.98 -0.90
N LYS A 753 -0.79 8.70 -2.20
CA LYS A 753 -0.11 9.47 -3.25
C LYS A 753 1.42 9.40 -3.26
N SER A 754 2.08 9.30 -2.12
CA SER A 754 3.53 9.51 -2.00
C SER A 754 4.33 8.27 -1.63
N CYS A 755 3.71 7.22 -1.09
CA CYS A 755 4.43 6.03 -0.64
C CYS A 755 4.17 4.83 -1.54
N CYS A 756 5.16 4.44 -2.33
CA CYS A 756 5.03 3.31 -3.25
C CYS A 756 5.18 1.97 -2.54
N ILE A 757 4.43 0.99 -3.04
CA ILE A 757 4.38 -0.37 -2.50
C ILE A 757 4.39 -1.36 -3.67
N GLY A 758 5.25 -2.37 -3.62
CA GLY A 758 5.33 -3.41 -4.64
C GLY A 758 4.27 -4.48 -4.48
N TYR A 759 3.72 -4.94 -5.59
CA TYR A 759 2.82 -6.09 -5.71
C TYR A 759 3.40 -7.14 -6.67
N PRO A 760 4.45 -7.88 -6.30
CA PRO A 760 5.16 -8.75 -7.25
C PRO A 760 4.30 -9.82 -7.93
N ASN A 761 3.16 -10.19 -7.36
CA ASN A 761 2.23 -11.13 -7.99
C ASN A 761 1.38 -10.51 -9.12
N TYR A 762 1.34 -9.18 -9.24
CA TYR A 762 0.60 -8.52 -10.33
C TYR A 762 1.15 -8.85 -11.72
N LYS A 763 2.46 -9.10 -11.83
CA LYS A 763 3.10 -9.54 -13.07
C LYS A 763 2.61 -10.92 -13.55
N PHE A 764 1.97 -11.72 -12.67
CA PHE A 764 1.29 -12.97 -13.05
C PHE A 764 -0.21 -12.74 -13.20
N THR A 765 -0.88 -12.24 -12.18
CA THR A 765 -2.35 -12.19 -12.12
C THR A 765 -2.94 -11.32 -13.22
N PHE A 766 -2.43 -10.12 -13.43
CA PHE A 766 -2.96 -9.23 -14.47
C PHE A 766 -2.46 -9.57 -15.88
N THR A 767 -1.22 -10.02 -16.04
CA THR A 767 -0.71 -10.44 -17.35
C THR A 767 -1.43 -11.69 -17.85
N ILE A 768 -1.62 -12.71 -17.00
CA ILE A 768 -2.38 -13.92 -17.34
C ILE A 768 -3.83 -13.57 -17.67
N LYS A 769 -4.47 -12.66 -16.87
CA LYS A 769 -5.83 -12.18 -17.13
C LYS A 769 -5.91 -11.49 -18.50
N ALA A 770 -5.01 -10.56 -18.79
CA ALA A 770 -5.01 -9.82 -20.06
C ALA A 770 -4.80 -10.72 -21.28
N LEU A 771 -3.78 -11.57 -21.23
CA LEU A 771 -3.49 -12.55 -22.30
C LEU A 771 -4.63 -13.54 -22.49
N GLY A 772 -5.21 -14.04 -21.38
CA GLY A 772 -6.32 -14.99 -21.39
C GLY A 772 -7.59 -14.39 -21.98
N MET A 773 -7.96 -13.17 -21.57
CA MET A 773 -9.10 -12.45 -22.14
C MET A 773 -8.92 -12.21 -23.65
N PHE A 774 -7.71 -11.86 -24.09
CA PHE A 774 -7.42 -11.68 -25.51
C PHE A 774 -7.55 -12.99 -26.27
N ALA A 775 -6.95 -14.09 -25.76
CA ALA A 775 -7.04 -15.41 -26.40
C ALA A 775 -8.48 -15.91 -26.53
N GLN A 776 -9.34 -15.67 -25.52
CA GLN A 776 -10.75 -16.05 -25.55
C GLN A 776 -11.55 -15.20 -26.55
N ARG A 777 -11.23 -13.90 -26.68
CA ARG A 777 -11.99 -12.99 -27.52
C ARG A 777 -11.56 -13.02 -28.99
N TYR A 778 -10.28 -13.26 -29.25
CA TYR A 778 -9.66 -13.23 -30.58
C TYR A 778 -8.84 -14.49 -30.84
N PRO A 779 -9.47 -15.68 -30.89
CA PRO A 779 -8.77 -16.96 -30.94
C PRO A 779 -7.91 -17.16 -32.20
N ASP A 780 -8.26 -16.47 -33.30
CA ASP A 780 -7.55 -16.57 -34.58
C ASP A 780 -6.37 -15.60 -34.71
N VAL A 781 -6.21 -14.68 -33.76
CA VAL A 781 -5.14 -13.67 -33.79
C VAL A 781 -3.88 -14.25 -33.17
N LYS A 782 -2.78 -14.30 -33.94
CA LYS A 782 -1.45 -14.72 -33.50
C LYS A 782 -0.66 -13.55 -32.88
N LEU A 783 0.40 -13.88 -32.11
CA LEU A 783 1.33 -12.91 -31.53
C LEU A 783 2.12 -12.14 -32.59
#